data_ef63736bb339e0cbf1dd008a167efd10
#
_entry.id   ef63736bb339e0cbf1dd008a167efd10
#
_cell.length_a   1.000
_cell.length_b   1.000
_cell.length_c   1.000
_cell.angle_alpha   90.00
_cell.angle_beta   90.00
_cell.angle_gamma   90.00
#
_symmetry.space_group_name_H-M   'P 1'
#
loop_
_entity.id
_entity.type
_entity.pdbx_description
1 polymer ?
#
loop_
_entity_poly.entity_id
_entity_poly.type
_entity_poly.pdbx_seq_one_letter_code
_entity_poly.pdbx_strand_id
1 'polypeptide(L)'
;MEAYKQSVDTVTKEVSVNTETGLTQQEAQQRLKENGRNQFEEAKKDSVLKKFIHSLSDFTTIILLVAATISFYTAIVTEHGEYFEGILIIAIVIINAVLAIVQEGNAEKSLAALQDMNKQSSAVLRDGKVIEVDAEELVVGDVLVLEAGSMITADARLIQASQMRVEESALTGESEPVEKDPTYVGHDDDGLGDQINMIFKGCTVVNGRGRAVVTATGMNTEMGKIAGLLNNSDQQKTPLQKRLNQLGKRISLLALGAAAIVFIIGELQGEPLLEMFMTAVSLAVAAVPETLTVIVTLTLAYGVQKMAKKHAIIRRLPAVETLGTANVICSDKTGTLTQNKMRVRRVWHRGDEVTDTEDAMTDEAMEVLKMAALCTDVIVEKEGDELTVTGNPTEAAIVRAVEENYHTKEELEEKYPRIGEIPFDSERKMMTTVHQWGKKYISITKGAFDVLLPRFGFGDVDQAAIVNDRFGKRALRVIAVGYAVYDEPPKEITSEALEKNLRLLGLIGMIDPPRPESKGAIARAKKAGIKTVMITGDHVVTASAIAKELGILKDKSEALSGSELKKMSDEELDKRVKDLSVYARVTPEDKIRIVQSWQRSGAVVAMTGDGVNDAPALKASDVGCAMGITGTDVAQGASDMILTDDNFATIVDAVAQGRAVYRNIRKAINFLLSCNISEIFIVLIAMLLGWGAPFTAVQLLFVNVVADGLPGFALGKEPAEKGIMDEAPIPKNEGIFARGLWQKIGINAAVFTVITLFGFYLGAFVPGVSAYVSNSYEVGQTVAFLILAYSSILHVFNVRSANSVFRVKLSSNKSLFEMVVLALLITTTIALLPFTQELFGLVHISLNHWMLAIFLSFVPIFVNEMIKFHFSEVEEEEEVI
;
A
#
# COMPACT_ATOMS: atom_id res chain seq x y z
N MET A 1 30.56 6.98 23.21
CA MET A 1 31.74 7.47 22.44
C MET A 1 31.38 8.81 21.83
N GLU A 2 32.20 9.87 22.05
CA GLU A 2 32.01 11.16 21.37
C GLU A 2 32.89 11.20 20.10
N ALA A 3 32.52 10.38 19.13
CA ALA A 3 33.29 10.13 17.91
C ALA A 3 33.55 11.40 17.07
N TYR A 4 32.65 12.41 17.17
CA TYR A 4 32.80 13.67 16.46
C TYR A 4 34.01 14.53 16.95
N LYS A 5 34.45 14.35 18.21
CA LYS A 5 35.60 15.06 18.81
C LYS A 5 36.92 14.35 18.53
N GLN A 6 36.90 13.17 17.88
CA GLN A 6 38.09 12.35 17.70
C GLN A 6 38.53 12.32 16.23
N SER A 7 39.83 12.11 16.01
CA SER A 7 40.33 11.87 14.67
C SER A 7 39.88 10.50 14.15
N VAL A 8 39.82 10.32 12.82
CA VAL A 8 39.49 9.04 12.17
C VAL A 8 40.34 7.90 12.72
N ASP A 9 41.67 8.09 12.86
CA ASP A 9 42.61 7.07 13.37
C ASP A 9 42.31 6.65 14.81
N THR A 10 41.80 7.57 15.63
CA THR A 10 41.47 7.27 17.03
C THR A 10 40.21 6.45 17.08
N VAL A 11 39.13 6.87 16.34
CA VAL A 11 37.87 6.16 16.30
C VAL A 11 38.02 4.75 15.73
N THR A 12 38.76 4.57 14.62
CA THR A 12 38.97 3.26 14.00
C THR A 12 39.73 2.29 14.90
N LYS A 13 40.74 2.80 15.70
CA LYS A 13 41.42 1.99 16.73
C LYS A 13 40.51 1.62 17.87
N GLU A 14 39.64 2.55 18.34
CA GLU A 14 38.74 2.32 19.46
C GLU A 14 37.66 1.26 19.09
N VAL A 15 37.11 1.30 17.86
CA VAL A 15 36.19 0.29 17.38
C VAL A 15 36.87 -0.96 16.78
N SER A 16 38.22 -0.99 16.76
CA SER A 16 39.04 -2.11 16.30
C SER A 16 38.66 -2.59 14.89
N VAL A 17 38.71 -1.68 13.89
CA VAL A 17 38.37 -1.98 12.49
C VAL A 17 39.47 -1.49 11.54
N ASN A 18 39.71 -2.25 10.48
CA ASN A 18 40.54 -1.83 9.35
C ASN A 18 39.65 -1.17 8.28
N THR A 19 39.95 0.07 7.93
CA THR A 19 39.14 0.88 6.98
C THR A 19 39.22 0.39 5.53
N GLU A 20 40.26 -0.42 5.17
CA GLU A 20 40.44 -0.93 3.82
C GLU A 20 39.76 -2.30 3.59
N THR A 21 39.69 -3.12 4.66
CA THR A 21 39.11 -4.47 4.55
C THR A 21 37.77 -4.62 5.26
N GLY A 22 37.42 -3.68 6.17
CA GLY A 22 36.28 -3.79 7.05
C GLY A 22 36.44 -4.86 8.12
N LEU A 23 35.38 -5.22 8.81
CA LEU A 23 35.27 -6.36 9.72
C LEU A 23 35.24 -7.66 8.93
N THR A 24 35.67 -8.77 9.56
CA THR A 24 35.38 -10.10 9.04
C THR A 24 33.93 -10.47 9.35
N GLN A 25 33.36 -11.35 8.55
CA GLN A 25 31.96 -11.82 8.78
C GLN A 25 31.82 -12.52 10.16
N GLN A 26 32.87 -13.17 10.64
CA GLN A 26 32.87 -13.81 11.96
C GLN A 26 32.86 -12.77 13.10
N GLU A 27 33.68 -11.72 13.00
CA GLU A 27 33.68 -10.64 13.98
C GLU A 27 32.36 -9.88 14.01
N ALA A 28 31.77 -9.61 12.84
CA ALA A 28 30.45 -8.97 12.76
C ALA A 28 29.38 -9.82 13.45
N GLN A 29 29.36 -11.14 13.22
CA GLN A 29 28.43 -12.05 13.89
C GLN A 29 28.66 -12.14 15.40
N GLN A 30 29.89 -12.08 15.86
CA GLN A 30 30.21 -12.07 17.27
C GLN A 30 29.69 -10.77 17.92
N ARG A 31 30.01 -9.61 17.33
CA ARG A 31 29.55 -8.30 17.83
C ARG A 31 28.00 -8.20 17.81
N LEU A 32 27.35 -8.80 16.81
CA LEU A 32 25.90 -8.86 16.76
C LEU A 32 25.28 -9.66 17.91
N LYS A 33 25.96 -10.74 18.34
CA LYS A 33 25.53 -11.53 19.52
C LYS A 33 25.77 -10.81 20.84
N GLU A 34 26.85 -10.02 20.92
CA GLU A 34 27.22 -9.28 22.14
C GLU A 34 26.40 -8.01 22.33
N ASN A 35 26.14 -7.25 21.26
CA ASN A 35 25.53 -5.91 21.30
C ASN A 35 24.07 -5.90 20.88
N GLY A 36 23.54 -7.01 20.35
CA GLY A 36 22.16 -7.10 19.83
C GLY A 36 22.01 -6.46 18.44
N ARG A 37 20.79 -6.49 17.93
CA ARG A 37 20.46 -5.97 16.59
C ARG A 37 20.34 -4.45 16.58
N ASN A 38 20.65 -3.83 15.42
CA ASN A 38 20.46 -2.40 15.17
C ASN A 38 18.98 -2.05 14.93
N GLN A 39 18.15 -2.25 15.95
CA GLN A 39 16.71 -1.95 15.92
C GLN A 39 16.35 -1.11 17.14
N PHE A 40 15.28 -0.33 17.02
CA PHE A 40 14.69 0.33 18.18
C PHE A 40 13.99 -0.72 19.04
N GLU A 41 13.99 -0.52 20.38
CA GLU A 41 13.16 -1.36 21.24
C GLU A 41 11.70 -1.25 20.79
N GLU A 42 11.16 -2.36 20.32
CA GLU A 42 9.71 -2.44 20.11
C GLU A 42 9.02 -2.16 21.45
N ALA A 43 7.93 -1.38 21.39
CA ALA A 43 7.07 -1.21 22.55
C ALA A 43 6.75 -2.60 23.11
N LYS A 44 7.05 -2.85 24.38
CA LYS A 44 6.85 -4.16 25.00
C LYS A 44 5.44 -4.62 24.71
N LYS A 45 5.30 -5.71 23.94
CA LYS A 45 4.00 -6.32 23.67
C LYS A 45 3.34 -6.60 25.00
N ASP A 46 2.14 -6.09 25.18
CA ASP A 46 1.39 -6.32 26.41
C ASP A 46 1.27 -7.82 26.66
N SER A 47 1.59 -8.25 27.87
CA SER A 47 1.44 -9.66 28.24
C SER A 47 -0.03 -10.08 28.11
N VAL A 48 -0.28 -11.34 27.82
CA VAL A 48 -1.64 -11.90 27.71
C VAL A 48 -2.46 -11.56 28.95
N LEU A 49 -1.83 -11.57 30.12
CA LEU A 49 -2.48 -11.20 31.37
C LEU A 49 -2.86 -9.70 31.42
N LYS A 50 -2.00 -8.81 30.92
CA LYS A 50 -2.29 -7.37 30.85
C LYS A 50 -3.42 -7.09 29.87
N LYS A 51 -3.43 -7.75 28.71
CA LYS A 51 -4.52 -7.68 27.72
C LYS A 51 -5.83 -8.20 28.33
N PHE A 52 -5.78 -9.29 29.09
CA PHE A 52 -6.94 -9.83 29.79
C PHE A 52 -7.50 -8.84 30.82
N ILE A 53 -6.66 -8.25 31.66
CA ILE A 53 -7.08 -7.22 32.60
C ILE A 53 -7.64 -5.99 31.90
N HIS A 54 -7.04 -5.60 30.77
CA HIS A 54 -7.54 -4.47 29.98
C HIS A 54 -8.92 -4.76 29.39
N SER A 55 -9.15 -5.98 28.89
CA SER A 55 -10.46 -6.43 28.39
C SER A 55 -11.50 -6.44 29.51
N LEU A 56 -11.12 -6.81 30.74
CA LEU A 56 -12.02 -6.72 31.91
C LEU A 56 -12.32 -5.29 32.37
N SER A 57 -11.50 -4.33 31.96
CA SER A 57 -11.67 -2.91 32.28
C SER A 57 -12.50 -2.15 31.25
N ASP A 58 -12.98 -2.82 30.21
CA ASP A 58 -13.87 -2.23 29.23
C ASP A 58 -15.25 -1.91 29.83
N PHE A 59 -15.86 -0.81 29.33
CA PHE A 59 -17.12 -0.31 29.90
C PHE A 59 -18.23 -1.35 29.92
N THR A 60 -18.39 -2.11 28.86
CA THR A 60 -19.39 -3.18 28.74
C THR A 60 -19.12 -4.33 29.70
N THR A 61 -17.87 -4.74 29.83
CA THR A 61 -17.45 -5.79 30.76
C THR A 61 -17.67 -5.37 32.23
N ILE A 62 -17.38 -4.11 32.56
CA ILE A 62 -17.66 -3.59 33.94
C ILE A 62 -19.15 -3.64 34.23
N ILE A 63 -20.01 -3.25 33.30
CA ILE A 63 -21.46 -3.35 33.49
C ILE A 63 -21.90 -4.80 33.74
N LEU A 64 -21.38 -5.77 32.95
CA LEU A 64 -21.67 -7.20 33.15
C LEU A 64 -21.17 -7.71 34.50
N LEU A 65 -19.99 -7.29 34.96
CA LEU A 65 -19.48 -7.66 36.28
C LEU A 65 -20.32 -7.09 37.43
N VAL A 66 -20.84 -5.86 37.26
CA VAL A 66 -21.81 -5.26 38.18
C VAL A 66 -23.12 -6.07 38.18
N ALA A 67 -23.61 -6.46 37.03
CA ALA A 67 -24.80 -7.30 36.89
C ALA A 67 -24.60 -8.68 37.55
N ALA A 68 -23.46 -9.33 37.33
CA ALA A 68 -23.11 -10.58 37.99
C ALA A 68 -23.05 -10.44 39.52
N THR A 69 -22.46 -9.31 39.99
CA THR A 69 -22.39 -9.02 41.45
C THR A 69 -23.79 -8.84 42.06
N ILE A 70 -24.69 -8.16 41.35
CA ILE A 70 -26.08 -8.00 41.80
C ILE A 70 -26.81 -9.34 41.76
N SER A 71 -26.62 -10.16 40.72
CA SER A 71 -27.23 -11.51 40.64
C SER A 71 -26.76 -12.40 41.79
N PHE A 72 -25.49 -12.39 42.14
CA PHE A 72 -24.98 -13.11 43.34
C PHE A 72 -25.54 -12.57 44.66
N TYR A 73 -25.63 -11.24 44.78
CA TYR A 73 -26.20 -10.63 45.98
C TYR A 73 -27.67 -11.07 46.22
N THR A 74 -28.45 -11.04 45.12
CA THR A 74 -29.86 -11.49 45.22
C THR A 74 -29.97 -12.97 45.47
N ALA A 75 -29.13 -13.81 44.86
CA ALA A 75 -29.06 -15.24 45.13
C ALA A 75 -28.76 -15.56 46.60
N ILE A 76 -28.00 -14.72 47.26
CA ILE A 76 -27.67 -14.86 48.71
C ILE A 76 -28.83 -14.39 49.62
N VAL A 77 -29.54 -13.33 49.19
CA VAL A 77 -30.59 -12.69 50.02
C VAL A 77 -31.95 -13.36 49.88
N THR A 78 -32.24 -13.97 48.74
CA THR A 78 -33.48 -14.72 48.47
C THR A 78 -33.25 -16.21 48.79
N GLU A 79 -34.02 -16.84 49.65
CA GLU A 79 -33.86 -18.26 50.06
C GLU A 79 -33.94 -19.27 48.88
N HIS A 80 -34.31 -18.83 47.67
CA HIS A 80 -34.37 -19.59 46.42
C HIS A 80 -33.50 -18.97 45.32
N GLY A 81 -32.40 -18.29 45.67
CA GLY A 81 -31.55 -17.57 44.72
C GLY A 81 -30.79 -18.50 43.79
N GLU A 82 -30.92 -18.25 42.51
CA GLU A 82 -30.20 -18.96 41.45
C GLU A 82 -28.82 -18.34 41.24
N TYR A 83 -27.78 -19.00 41.82
CA TYR A 83 -26.38 -18.61 41.57
C TYR A 83 -25.94 -18.75 40.10
N PHE A 84 -26.75 -19.46 39.35
CA PHE A 84 -26.43 -19.89 37.99
C PHE A 84 -26.28 -18.72 37.01
N GLU A 85 -27.16 -17.73 37.05
CA GLU A 85 -27.08 -16.55 36.20
C GLU A 85 -25.78 -15.76 36.41
N GLY A 86 -25.39 -15.55 37.68
CA GLY A 86 -24.14 -14.83 37.97
C GLY A 86 -22.90 -15.58 37.49
N ILE A 87 -22.87 -16.91 37.66
CA ILE A 87 -21.79 -17.77 37.14
C ILE A 87 -21.73 -17.69 35.61
N LEU A 88 -22.86 -17.72 34.97
CA LEU A 88 -23.00 -17.68 33.52
C LEU A 88 -22.50 -16.36 32.92
N ILE A 89 -22.88 -15.23 33.51
CA ILE A 89 -22.38 -13.91 33.11
C ILE A 89 -20.85 -13.87 33.24
N ILE A 90 -20.27 -14.36 34.33
CA ILE A 90 -18.81 -14.41 34.48
C ILE A 90 -18.18 -15.33 33.44
N ALA A 91 -18.76 -16.51 33.17
CA ALA A 91 -18.25 -17.41 32.16
C ALA A 91 -18.22 -16.75 30.77
N ILE A 92 -19.25 -16.01 30.43
CA ILE A 92 -19.36 -15.27 29.16
C ILE A 92 -18.34 -14.14 29.09
N VAL A 93 -18.16 -13.37 30.16
CA VAL A 93 -17.13 -12.32 30.26
C VAL A 93 -15.74 -12.91 30.00
N ILE A 94 -15.45 -14.08 30.60
CA ILE A 94 -14.18 -14.78 30.37
C ILE A 94 -14.04 -15.24 28.92
N ILE A 95 -15.08 -15.82 28.33
CA ILE A 95 -15.10 -16.29 26.95
C ILE A 95 -14.88 -15.10 25.99
N ASN A 96 -15.57 -13.99 26.19
CA ASN A 96 -15.38 -12.77 25.41
C ASN A 96 -13.96 -12.22 25.53
N ALA A 97 -13.42 -12.14 26.73
CA ALA A 97 -12.05 -11.66 26.94
C ALA A 97 -11.03 -12.56 26.23
N VAL A 98 -11.20 -13.89 26.32
CA VAL A 98 -10.33 -14.85 25.61
C VAL A 98 -10.46 -14.70 24.10
N LEU A 99 -11.68 -14.59 23.60
CA LEU A 99 -11.94 -14.43 22.16
C LEU A 99 -11.36 -13.12 21.62
N ALA A 100 -11.53 -12.02 22.35
CA ALA A 100 -10.93 -10.73 22.03
C ALA A 100 -9.40 -10.81 21.94
N ILE A 101 -8.74 -11.45 22.92
CA ILE A 101 -7.28 -11.64 22.93
C ILE A 101 -6.81 -12.49 21.75
N VAL A 102 -7.52 -13.57 21.41
CA VAL A 102 -7.17 -14.43 20.28
C VAL A 102 -7.32 -13.67 18.96
N GLN A 103 -8.38 -12.88 18.82
CA GLN A 103 -8.65 -12.06 17.63
C GLN A 103 -7.61 -10.96 17.48
N GLU A 104 -7.31 -10.22 18.56
CA GLU A 104 -6.27 -9.19 18.58
C GLU A 104 -4.89 -9.79 18.26
N GLY A 105 -4.55 -10.93 18.87
CA GLY A 105 -3.31 -11.64 18.60
C GLY A 105 -3.17 -12.10 17.13
N ASN A 106 -4.26 -12.49 16.48
CA ASN A 106 -4.25 -12.83 15.04
C ASN A 106 -4.08 -11.58 14.16
N ALA A 107 -4.70 -10.46 14.53
CA ALA A 107 -4.52 -9.18 13.85
C ALA A 107 -3.07 -8.69 13.99
N GLU A 108 -2.49 -8.72 15.19
CA GLU A 108 -1.08 -8.35 15.45
C GLU A 108 -0.10 -9.23 14.68
N LYS A 109 -0.29 -10.55 14.65
CA LYS A 109 0.55 -11.46 13.85
C LYS A 109 0.51 -11.14 12.36
N SER A 110 -0.68 -10.83 11.84
CA SER A 110 -0.83 -10.44 10.44
C SER A 110 -0.11 -9.14 10.12
N LEU A 111 -0.13 -8.17 11.04
CA LEU A 111 0.58 -6.90 10.90
C LEU A 111 2.10 -7.06 11.04
N ALA A 112 2.57 -7.86 12.01
CA ALA A 112 4.00 -8.14 12.20
C ALA A 112 4.63 -8.81 10.97
N ALA A 113 3.93 -9.77 10.36
CA ALA A 113 4.40 -10.41 9.12
C ALA A 113 4.57 -9.43 7.95
N LEU A 114 3.87 -8.29 7.96
CA LEU A 114 4.03 -7.24 6.96
C LEU A 114 5.22 -6.33 7.24
N GLN A 115 5.53 -6.08 8.51
CA GLN A 115 6.71 -5.32 8.92
C GLN A 115 8.00 -6.05 8.54
N ASP A 116 8.03 -7.38 8.70
CA ASP A 116 9.16 -8.22 8.28
C ASP A 116 9.45 -8.18 6.75
N MET A 117 8.46 -7.84 5.93
CA MET A 117 8.64 -7.69 4.48
C MET A 117 9.27 -6.35 4.07
N ASN A 118 9.46 -5.42 5.00
CA ASN A 118 9.95 -4.06 4.75
C ASN A 118 11.33 -3.82 5.37
N LYS A 119 12.23 -4.81 5.31
CA LYS A 119 13.58 -4.68 5.88
C LYS A 119 14.45 -3.80 4.98
N GLN A 120 15.15 -2.86 5.59
CA GLN A 120 16.14 -2.03 4.92
C GLN A 120 17.47 -2.78 4.81
N SER A 121 18.19 -2.60 3.70
CA SER A 121 19.55 -3.09 3.52
C SER A 121 20.57 -1.95 3.63
N SER A 122 21.82 -2.29 3.83
CA SER A 122 22.92 -1.35 3.85
C SER A 122 24.15 -1.97 3.17
N ALA A 123 24.82 -1.19 2.33
CA ALA A 123 26.07 -1.57 1.72
C ALA A 123 27.22 -1.39 2.75
N VAL A 124 27.91 -2.48 3.05
CA VAL A 124 29.04 -2.50 4.00
C VAL A 124 30.26 -3.15 3.38
N LEU A 125 31.43 -2.70 3.81
CA LEU A 125 32.69 -3.33 3.47
C LEU A 125 33.01 -4.38 4.55
N ARG A 126 33.00 -5.67 4.18
CA ARG A 126 33.39 -6.80 5.02
C ARG A 126 34.34 -7.73 4.23
N ASP A 127 35.32 -8.29 4.88
CA ASP A 127 36.35 -9.17 4.23
C ASP A 127 36.91 -8.59 2.93
N GLY A 128 37.07 -7.25 2.86
CA GLY A 128 37.59 -6.53 1.68
C GLY A 128 36.62 -6.44 0.50
N LYS A 129 35.36 -6.82 0.67
CA LYS A 129 34.29 -6.76 -0.36
C LYS A 129 33.12 -5.93 0.11
N VAL A 130 32.53 -5.18 -0.81
CA VAL A 130 31.26 -4.49 -0.55
C VAL A 130 30.14 -5.51 -0.69
N ILE A 131 29.37 -5.69 0.37
CA ILE A 131 28.21 -6.59 0.42
C ILE A 131 27.00 -5.85 0.96
N GLU A 132 25.81 -6.24 0.55
CA GLU A 132 24.58 -5.80 1.18
C GLU A 132 24.22 -6.67 2.38
N VAL A 133 23.91 -6.03 3.51
CA VAL A 133 23.45 -6.68 4.74
C VAL A 133 22.13 -6.08 5.19
N ASP A 134 21.33 -6.85 5.91
CA ASP A 134 20.15 -6.32 6.60
C ASP A 134 20.59 -5.21 7.56
N ALA A 135 19.95 -4.04 7.51
CA ALA A 135 20.29 -2.91 8.37
C ALA A 135 20.20 -3.25 9.86
N GLU A 136 19.37 -4.23 10.25
CA GLU A 136 19.29 -4.74 11.63
C GLU A 136 20.55 -5.53 12.04
N GLU A 137 21.34 -6.02 11.08
CA GLU A 137 22.56 -6.80 11.33
C GLU A 137 23.83 -5.96 11.34
N LEU A 138 23.69 -4.63 11.24
CA LEU A 138 24.81 -3.70 11.40
C LEU A 138 25.30 -3.69 12.83
N VAL A 139 26.63 -3.67 12.95
CA VAL A 139 27.31 -3.63 14.25
C VAL A 139 28.28 -2.46 14.32
N VAL A 140 28.60 -2.03 15.53
CA VAL A 140 29.63 -1.01 15.75
C VAL A 140 30.96 -1.52 15.18
N GLY A 141 31.58 -0.71 14.32
CA GLY A 141 32.82 -1.03 13.58
C GLY A 141 32.58 -1.49 12.13
N ASP A 142 31.34 -1.70 11.68
CA ASP A 142 31.07 -1.88 10.24
C ASP A 142 31.48 -0.62 9.47
N VAL A 143 31.97 -0.80 8.25
CA VAL A 143 32.30 0.31 7.34
C VAL A 143 31.20 0.44 6.31
N LEU A 144 30.36 1.47 6.46
CA LEU A 144 29.29 1.80 5.51
C LEU A 144 29.88 2.36 4.21
N VAL A 145 29.33 1.94 3.09
CA VAL A 145 29.59 2.50 1.76
C VAL A 145 28.33 3.25 1.31
N LEU A 146 28.46 4.55 1.09
CA LEU A 146 27.36 5.46 0.90
C LEU A 146 27.47 6.20 -0.42
N GLU A 147 26.36 6.37 -1.10
CA GLU A 147 26.21 7.15 -2.33
C GLU A 147 24.95 7.98 -2.32
N ALA A 148 24.80 8.91 -3.25
CA ALA A 148 23.60 9.71 -3.35
C ALA A 148 22.34 8.82 -3.49
N GLY A 149 21.35 9.02 -2.61
CA GLY A 149 20.15 8.20 -2.49
C GLY A 149 20.19 7.15 -1.38
N SER A 150 21.35 6.90 -0.74
CA SER A 150 21.44 5.99 0.40
C SER A 150 20.80 6.59 1.66
N MET A 151 19.99 5.79 2.36
CA MET A 151 19.54 6.10 3.71
C MET A 151 20.60 5.64 4.73
N ILE A 152 20.95 6.49 5.68
CA ILE A 152 21.87 6.20 6.76
C ILE A 152 21.14 5.38 7.84
N THR A 153 21.59 4.15 8.06
CA THR A 153 20.89 3.16 8.89
C THR A 153 21.49 2.97 10.29
N ALA A 154 22.62 3.61 10.56
CA ALA A 154 23.28 3.66 11.88
C ALA A 154 24.05 4.97 12.03
N ASP A 155 24.36 5.41 13.26
CA ASP A 155 25.25 6.56 13.42
C ASP A 155 26.69 6.17 13.16
N ALA A 156 27.38 6.96 12.35
CA ALA A 156 28.72 6.62 11.91
C ALA A 156 29.64 7.85 11.77
N ARG A 157 30.93 7.65 11.98
CA ARG A 157 32.01 8.62 11.76
C ARG A 157 32.54 8.51 10.35
N LEU A 158 32.48 9.62 9.60
CA LEU A 158 33.03 9.67 8.23
C LEU A 158 34.52 9.40 8.19
N ILE A 159 34.93 8.52 7.29
CA ILE A 159 36.34 8.20 6.98
C ILE A 159 36.77 8.92 5.71
N GLN A 160 35.86 8.92 4.71
CA GLN A 160 36.08 9.51 3.40
C GLN A 160 34.77 10.12 2.88
N ALA A 161 34.87 11.29 2.27
CA ALA A 161 33.74 11.95 1.59
C ALA A 161 34.23 12.61 0.30
N SER A 162 33.40 12.59 -0.74
CA SER A 162 33.61 13.28 -2.00
C SER A 162 32.34 14.01 -2.38
N GLN A 163 32.30 15.33 -2.23
CA GLN A 163 31.13 16.20 -2.47
C GLN A 163 29.86 15.71 -1.76
N MET A 164 30.04 15.08 -0.59
CA MET A 164 28.94 14.46 0.13
C MET A 164 28.11 15.51 0.85
N ARG A 165 26.79 15.50 0.59
CA ARG A 165 25.81 16.29 1.28
C ARG A 165 24.74 15.39 1.87
N VAL A 166 24.36 15.65 3.12
CA VAL A 166 23.38 14.84 3.87
C VAL A 166 22.23 15.72 4.30
N GLU A 167 21.00 15.28 4.05
CA GLU A 167 19.79 15.89 4.59
C GLU A 167 19.55 15.37 6.01
N GLU A 168 19.61 16.26 6.98
CA GLU A 168 19.52 15.97 8.41
C GLU A 168 18.25 16.53 9.07
N SER A 169 17.28 16.92 8.27
CA SER A 169 16.01 17.53 8.74
C SER A 169 15.25 16.67 9.75
N ALA A 170 15.42 15.36 9.70
CA ALA A 170 14.80 14.41 10.65
C ALA A 170 15.32 14.60 12.09
N LEU A 171 16.56 15.10 12.26
CA LEU A 171 17.20 15.31 13.55
C LEU A 171 17.33 16.78 13.93
N THR A 172 17.69 17.63 12.97
CA THR A 172 17.97 19.04 13.20
C THR A 172 16.76 19.96 12.99
N GLY A 173 15.78 19.50 12.20
CA GLY A 173 14.66 20.31 11.73
C GLY A 173 14.99 21.24 10.56
N GLU A 174 16.26 21.33 10.15
CA GLU A 174 16.74 22.17 9.05
C GLU A 174 16.65 21.43 7.73
N SER A 175 16.04 22.00 6.72
CA SER A 175 15.80 21.36 5.42
C SER A 175 16.94 21.51 4.43
N GLU A 176 17.96 22.32 4.73
CA GLU A 176 19.12 22.53 3.85
C GLU A 176 20.13 21.40 4.06
N PRO A 177 20.56 20.69 2.98
CA PRO A 177 21.53 19.61 3.12
C PRO A 177 22.90 20.10 3.58
N VAL A 178 23.46 19.46 4.60
CA VAL A 178 24.74 19.76 5.23
C VAL A 178 25.88 19.13 4.44
N GLU A 179 26.88 19.91 4.08
CA GLU A 179 28.11 19.40 3.47
C GLU A 179 28.98 18.72 4.53
N LYS A 180 29.45 17.50 4.22
CA LYS A 180 30.17 16.66 5.16
C LYS A 180 31.69 16.67 4.91
N ASP A 181 32.45 16.82 6.02
CA ASP A 181 33.92 16.85 6.00
C ASP A 181 34.50 15.83 6.99
N PRO A 182 35.16 14.75 6.50
CA PRO A 182 35.77 13.74 7.35
C PRO A 182 36.99 14.27 8.13
N THR A 183 37.61 15.40 7.70
CA THR A 183 38.80 15.97 8.34
C THR A 183 38.48 16.84 9.55
N TYR A 184 37.22 17.26 9.67
CA TYR A 184 36.76 18.04 10.79
C TYR A 184 36.89 17.27 12.12
N VAL A 185 37.27 17.97 13.17
CA VAL A 185 37.29 17.47 14.56
C VAL A 185 36.44 18.42 15.40
N GLY A 186 35.37 17.91 15.97
CA GLY A 186 34.37 18.71 16.68
C GLY A 186 34.82 19.27 18.03
N HIS A 187 34.11 20.26 18.52
CA HIS A 187 34.30 20.93 19.79
C HIS A 187 33.15 20.61 20.77
N ASP A 188 33.33 21.01 22.05
CA ASP A 188 32.34 20.75 23.12
C ASP A 188 31.02 21.46 22.90
N ASP A 189 31.03 22.59 22.19
CA ASP A 189 29.84 23.41 21.91
C ASP A 189 29.11 23.03 20.62
N ASP A 190 29.59 22.01 19.85
CA ASP A 190 28.95 21.61 18.60
C ASP A 190 27.60 20.93 18.83
N GLY A 191 26.54 21.50 18.27
CA GLY A 191 25.25 20.86 18.18
C GLY A 191 25.24 19.71 17.16
N LEU A 192 24.15 18.94 17.09
CA LEU A 192 24.05 17.81 16.14
C LEU A 192 24.25 18.24 14.68
N GLY A 193 23.71 19.39 14.27
CA GLY A 193 23.88 19.93 12.93
C GLY A 193 25.28 20.43 12.60
N ASP A 194 26.10 20.73 13.62
CA ASP A 194 27.47 21.21 13.46
C ASP A 194 28.50 20.08 13.35
N GLN A 195 28.09 18.83 13.66
CA GLN A 195 28.93 17.63 13.58
C GLN A 195 29.09 17.17 12.13
N ILE A 196 29.73 17.99 11.30
CA ILE A 196 29.86 17.73 9.86
C ILE A 196 30.73 16.53 9.50
N ASN A 197 31.43 15.93 10.48
CA ASN A 197 32.18 14.70 10.34
C ASN A 197 31.42 13.43 10.74
N MET A 198 30.17 13.58 11.18
CA MET A 198 29.28 12.48 11.53
C MET A 198 28.11 12.37 10.55
N ILE A 199 27.56 11.18 10.47
CA ILE A 199 26.29 10.89 9.81
C ILE A 199 25.40 10.13 10.78
N PHE A 200 24.09 10.36 10.69
CA PHE A 200 23.14 9.90 11.70
C PHE A 200 22.06 9.02 11.08
N LYS A 201 21.63 8.00 11.84
CA LYS A 201 20.54 7.10 11.46
C LYS A 201 19.25 7.89 11.14
N GLY A 202 18.63 7.56 10.02
CA GLY A 202 17.38 8.20 9.55
C GLY A 202 17.60 9.43 8.67
N CYS A 203 18.85 9.85 8.47
CA CYS A 203 19.25 10.91 7.54
C CYS A 203 19.59 10.32 6.17
N THR A 204 19.73 11.18 5.15
CA THR A 204 19.84 10.76 3.76
C THR A 204 20.98 11.43 3.03
N VAL A 205 21.73 10.67 2.24
CA VAL A 205 22.75 11.21 1.33
C VAL A 205 22.08 11.75 0.08
N VAL A 206 22.07 13.07 -0.10
CA VAL A 206 21.44 13.70 -1.27
C VAL A 206 22.41 13.96 -2.43
N ASN A 207 23.72 14.04 -2.14
CA ASN A 207 24.74 14.21 -3.15
C ASN A 207 26.07 13.60 -2.73
N GLY A 208 26.90 13.21 -3.71
CA GLY A 208 28.24 12.69 -3.50
C GLY A 208 28.27 11.23 -3.02
N ARG A 209 29.43 10.84 -2.48
CA ARG A 209 29.68 9.48 -1.96
C ARG A 209 30.66 9.53 -0.80
N GLY A 210 30.61 8.51 0.07
CA GLY A 210 31.50 8.45 1.22
C GLY A 210 31.62 7.06 1.83
N ARG A 211 32.56 6.94 2.77
CA ARG A 211 32.68 5.78 3.66
C ARG A 211 32.66 6.27 5.11
N ALA A 212 31.99 5.51 5.97
CA ALA A 212 31.89 5.85 7.38
C ALA A 212 31.98 4.58 8.25
N VAL A 213 32.57 4.70 9.44
CA VAL A 213 32.61 3.61 10.41
C VAL A 213 31.47 3.76 11.41
N VAL A 214 30.67 2.71 11.59
CA VAL A 214 29.55 2.67 12.53
C VAL A 214 30.04 2.83 13.96
N THR A 215 29.53 3.85 14.66
CA THR A 215 29.88 4.18 16.04
C THR A 215 28.76 3.89 17.05
N ALA A 216 27.49 3.92 16.60
CA ALA A 216 26.33 3.56 17.43
C ALA A 216 25.23 2.88 16.60
N THR A 217 24.52 1.94 17.25
CA THR A 217 23.42 1.16 16.66
C THR A 217 22.21 1.15 17.59
N GLY A 218 21.02 0.90 17.05
CA GLY A 218 19.77 0.74 17.79
C GLY A 218 19.42 1.94 18.66
N MET A 219 19.09 1.68 19.93
CA MET A 219 18.72 2.70 20.90
C MET A 219 19.86 3.66 21.27
N ASN A 220 21.12 3.30 20.97
CA ASN A 220 22.29 4.12 21.24
C ASN A 220 22.53 5.20 20.16
N THR A 221 21.82 5.16 19.01
CA THR A 221 21.86 6.22 18.00
C THR A 221 21.14 7.47 18.48
N GLU A 222 21.43 8.64 17.89
CA GLU A 222 20.72 9.88 18.23
C GLU A 222 19.21 9.75 17.97
N MET A 223 18.82 9.13 16.86
CA MET A 223 17.41 8.82 16.58
C MET A 223 16.83 7.84 17.61
N GLY A 224 17.63 6.88 18.09
CA GLY A 224 17.23 5.92 19.13
C GLY A 224 16.94 6.61 20.47
N LYS A 225 17.74 7.59 20.85
CA LYS A 225 17.52 8.40 22.06
C LYS A 225 16.20 9.17 21.98
N ILE A 226 15.92 9.77 20.81
CA ILE A 226 14.64 10.46 20.54
C ILE A 226 13.47 9.48 20.58
N ALA A 227 13.60 8.30 19.96
CA ALA A 227 12.59 7.25 19.97
C ALA A 227 12.28 6.77 21.39
N GLY A 228 13.31 6.66 22.25
CA GLY A 228 13.14 6.31 23.67
C GLY A 228 12.31 7.32 24.46
N LEU A 229 12.38 8.61 24.12
CA LEU A 229 11.55 9.66 24.71
C LEU A 229 10.10 9.64 24.21
N LEU A 230 9.87 9.13 22.98
CA LEU A 230 8.57 9.10 22.30
C LEU A 230 7.83 7.76 22.49
N ASN A 231 8.39 6.79 23.19
CA ASN A 231 7.87 5.42 23.34
C ASN A 231 6.48 5.29 24.01
N ASN A 232 5.76 6.40 24.22
CA ASN A 232 4.38 6.45 24.72
C ASN A 232 3.37 6.94 23.68
N SER A 233 3.72 7.03 22.41
CA SER A 233 2.75 7.43 21.40
C SER A 233 1.95 6.22 20.89
N ASP A 234 0.64 6.23 21.23
CA ASP A 234 -0.36 5.29 20.72
C ASP A 234 -0.23 5.12 19.19
N GLN A 235 -0.36 3.88 18.73
CA GLN A 235 -0.46 3.57 17.29
C GLN A 235 -1.52 4.46 16.65
N GLN A 236 -1.14 5.21 15.62
CA GLN A 236 -2.05 6.13 14.94
C GLN A 236 -3.21 5.36 14.29
N LYS A 237 -4.41 5.53 14.85
CA LYS A 237 -5.63 4.95 14.28
C LYS A 237 -5.94 5.57 12.91
N THR A 238 -6.38 4.75 11.96
CA THR A 238 -6.78 5.20 10.62
C THR A 238 -7.96 6.19 10.70
N PRO A 239 -8.16 7.06 9.70
CA PRO A 239 -9.34 7.94 9.64
C PRO A 239 -10.65 7.15 9.77
N LEU A 240 -10.73 5.99 9.14
CA LEU A 240 -11.88 5.07 9.23
C LEU A 240 -12.09 4.56 10.66
N GLN A 241 -11.02 4.09 11.32
CA GLN A 241 -11.10 3.62 12.71
C GLN A 241 -11.56 4.74 13.66
N LYS A 242 -11.10 5.99 13.44
CA LYS A 242 -11.57 7.16 14.21
C LYS A 242 -13.07 7.40 14.01
N ARG A 243 -13.55 7.35 12.75
CA ARG A 243 -14.99 7.49 12.41
C ARG A 243 -15.83 6.37 13.00
N LEU A 244 -15.35 5.11 12.95
CA LEU A 244 -16.04 3.97 13.55
C LEU A 244 -16.11 4.03 15.07
N ASN A 245 -15.05 4.48 15.74
CA ASN A 245 -15.07 4.71 17.18
C ASN A 245 -16.09 5.80 17.57
N GLN A 246 -16.22 6.86 16.77
CA GLN A 246 -17.25 7.88 16.98
C GLN A 246 -18.66 7.32 16.78
N LEU A 247 -18.83 6.47 15.77
CA LEU A 247 -20.10 5.77 15.54
C LEU A 247 -20.44 4.86 16.72
N GLY A 248 -19.50 4.04 17.15
CA GLY A 248 -19.66 3.14 18.31
C GLY A 248 -20.13 3.93 19.55
N LYS A 249 -19.50 5.08 19.85
CA LYS A 249 -19.94 5.96 20.95
C LYS A 249 -21.36 6.46 20.77
N ARG A 250 -21.79 6.83 19.57
CA ARG A 250 -23.18 7.28 19.32
C ARG A 250 -24.20 6.16 19.50
N ILE A 251 -23.86 4.95 19.03
CA ILE A 251 -24.72 3.78 19.20
C ILE A 251 -24.81 3.39 20.66
N SER A 252 -23.69 3.38 21.38
CA SER A 252 -23.68 3.10 22.83
C SER A 252 -24.55 4.11 23.61
N LEU A 253 -24.52 5.39 23.22
CA LEU A 253 -25.38 6.39 23.85
C LEU A 253 -26.86 6.17 23.56
N LEU A 254 -27.20 5.79 22.31
CA LEU A 254 -28.59 5.41 21.94
C LEU A 254 -29.03 4.16 22.70
N ALA A 255 -28.17 3.16 22.82
CA ALA A 255 -28.42 1.94 23.56
C ALA A 255 -28.68 2.20 25.05
N LEU A 256 -27.85 3.05 25.66
CA LEU A 256 -28.02 3.47 27.05
C LEU A 256 -29.35 4.22 27.25
N GLY A 257 -29.71 5.06 26.29
CA GLY A 257 -31.01 5.75 26.29
C GLY A 257 -32.20 4.78 26.21
N ALA A 258 -32.10 3.80 25.29
CA ALA A 258 -33.12 2.74 25.15
C ALA A 258 -33.19 1.86 26.41
N ALA A 259 -32.06 1.48 27.01
CA ALA A 259 -31.98 0.75 28.26
C ALA A 259 -32.65 1.50 29.42
N ALA A 260 -32.39 2.81 29.53
CA ALA A 260 -33.05 3.64 30.54
C ALA A 260 -34.58 3.70 30.32
N ILE A 261 -35.05 3.79 29.08
CA ILE A 261 -36.48 3.78 28.75
C ILE A 261 -37.09 2.42 29.12
N VAL A 262 -36.46 1.31 28.76
CA VAL A 262 -36.91 -0.05 29.09
C VAL A 262 -37.00 -0.23 30.61
N PHE A 263 -36.00 0.22 31.36
CA PHE A 263 -36.01 0.18 32.83
C PHE A 263 -37.21 0.95 33.43
N ILE A 264 -37.42 2.19 32.97
CA ILE A 264 -38.53 3.04 33.43
C ILE A 264 -39.89 2.39 33.09
N ILE A 265 -40.06 1.85 31.89
CA ILE A 265 -41.31 1.20 31.46
C ILE A 265 -41.59 -0.03 32.32
N GLY A 266 -40.60 -0.88 32.54
CA GLY A 266 -40.76 -2.07 33.41
C GLY A 266 -41.15 -1.74 34.84
N GLU A 267 -40.52 -0.71 35.44
CA GLU A 267 -40.88 -0.21 36.76
C GLU A 267 -42.34 0.30 36.80
N LEU A 268 -42.79 1.04 35.76
CA LEU A 268 -44.17 1.50 35.64
C LEU A 268 -45.17 0.37 35.40
N GLN A 269 -44.79 -0.75 34.86
CA GLN A 269 -45.61 -1.95 34.66
C GLN A 269 -45.65 -2.84 35.91
N GLY A 270 -44.82 -2.55 36.95
CA GLY A 270 -44.75 -3.29 38.18
C GLY A 270 -43.90 -4.55 38.11
N GLU A 271 -43.05 -4.64 37.13
CA GLU A 271 -42.11 -5.75 36.98
C GLU A 271 -41.03 -5.69 38.10
N PRO A 272 -40.43 -6.81 38.51
CA PRO A 272 -39.40 -6.82 39.52
C PRO A 272 -38.19 -5.94 39.13
N LEU A 273 -37.82 -5.00 39.99
CA LEU A 273 -36.75 -4.03 39.77
C LEU A 273 -35.44 -4.66 39.27
N LEU A 274 -35.09 -5.84 39.80
CA LEU A 274 -33.90 -6.56 39.42
C LEU A 274 -33.93 -7.10 38.01
N GLU A 275 -35.07 -7.70 37.60
CA GLU A 275 -35.26 -8.24 36.25
C GLU A 275 -35.18 -7.12 35.21
N MET A 276 -35.78 -5.97 35.54
CA MET A 276 -35.71 -4.81 34.69
C MET A 276 -34.34 -4.20 34.58
N PHE A 277 -33.59 -4.19 35.68
CA PHE A 277 -32.18 -3.78 35.66
C PHE A 277 -31.35 -4.71 34.79
N MET A 278 -31.51 -6.02 34.93
CA MET A 278 -30.82 -7.02 34.13
C MET A 278 -31.17 -6.90 32.65
N THR A 279 -32.43 -6.70 32.35
CA THR A 279 -32.90 -6.47 30.94
C THR A 279 -32.29 -5.19 30.33
N ALA A 280 -32.29 -4.09 31.08
CA ALA A 280 -31.71 -2.84 30.66
C ALA A 280 -30.19 -2.93 30.42
N VAL A 281 -29.48 -3.61 31.33
CA VAL A 281 -28.03 -3.89 31.19
C VAL A 281 -27.76 -4.75 29.98
N SER A 282 -28.54 -5.80 29.77
CA SER A 282 -28.43 -6.71 28.63
C SER A 282 -28.59 -5.98 27.32
N LEU A 283 -29.61 -5.12 27.22
CA LEU A 283 -29.83 -4.29 26.05
C LEU A 283 -28.70 -3.30 25.81
N ALA A 284 -28.17 -2.66 26.86
CA ALA A 284 -27.06 -1.73 26.74
C ALA A 284 -25.79 -2.42 26.22
N VAL A 285 -25.53 -3.65 26.65
CA VAL A 285 -24.37 -4.46 26.23
C VAL A 285 -24.55 -4.99 24.81
N ALA A 286 -25.73 -5.57 24.51
CA ALA A 286 -26.03 -6.17 23.21
C ALA A 286 -25.96 -5.15 22.05
N ALA A 287 -26.32 -3.91 22.31
CA ALA A 287 -26.35 -2.86 21.32
C ALA A 287 -24.96 -2.31 20.91
N VAL A 288 -23.87 -2.66 21.60
CA VAL A 288 -22.52 -2.18 21.30
C VAL A 288 -21.82 -3.12 20.31
N PRO A 289 -21.50 -2.65 19.07
CA PRO A 289 -20.88 -3.50 18.07
C PRO A 289 -19.36 -3.66 18.34
N GLU A 290 -18.98 -4.37 19.40
CA GLU A 290 -17.57 -4.56 19.81
C GLU A 290 -16.73 -5.25 18.73
N THR A 291 -17.33 -6.23 18.03
CA THR A 291 -16.66 -6.99 16.96
C THR A 291 -16.34 -6.16 15.72
N LEU A 292 -17.01 -5.02 15.51
CA LEU A 292 -16.83 -4.19 14.30
C LEU A 292 -15.40 -3.70 14.12
N THR A 293 -14.77 -3.18 15.18
CA THR A 293 -13.39 -2.66 15.11
C THR A 293 -12.40 -3.77 14.75
N VAL A 294 -12.59 -4.96 15.31
CA VAL A 294 -11.74 -6.14 15.03
C VAL A 294 -11.92 -6.60 13.59
N ILE A 295 -13.15 -6.70 13.12
CA ILE A 295 -13.47 -7.08 11.72
C ILE A 295 -12.83 -6.10 10.72
N VAL A 296 -12.91 -4.80 10.99
CA VAL A 296 -12.29 -3.78 10.13
C VAL A 296 -10.78 -3.94 10.09
N THR A 297 -10.13 -4.13 11.23
CA THR A 297 -8.67 -4.32 11.32
C THR A 297 -8.23 -5.59 10.58
N LEU A 298 -8.95 -6.69 10.74
CA LEU A 298 -8.68 -7.94 10.03
C LEU A 298 -8.92 -7.80 8.51
N THR A 299 -9.95 -7.07 8.11
CA THR A 299 -10.24 -6.79 6.68
C THR A 299 -9.11 -5.99 6.04
N LEU A 300 -8.61 -4.96 6.73
CA LEU A 300 -7.44 -4.18 6.30
C LEU A 300 -6.20 -5.06 6.19
N ALA A 301 -5.89 -5.85 7.24
CA ALA A 301 -4.73 -6.75 7.25
C ALA A 301 -4.78 -7.77 6.12
N TYR A 302 -5.95 -8.36 5.85
CA TYR A 302 -6.14 -9.27 4.72
C TYR A 302 -5.97 -8.57 3.37
N GLY A 303 -6.47 -7.33 3.24
CA GLY A 303 -6.28 -6.49 2.05
C GLY A 303 -4.79 -6.25 1.77
N VAL A 304 -4.02 -5.89 2.79
CA VAL A 304 -2.57 -5.68 2.69
C VAL A 304 -1.85 -6.97 2.27
N GLN A 305 -2.16 -8.11 2.88
CA GLN A 305 -1.58 -9.40 2.46
C GLN A 305 -1.85 -9.70 0.97
N LYS A 306 -3.04 -9.34 0.49
CA LYS A 306 -3.43 -9.55 -0.90
C LYS A 306 -2.72 -8.60 -1.85
N MET A 307 -2.48 -7.35 -1.43
CA MET A 307 -1.68 -6.37 -2.15
C MET A 307 -0.21 -6.79 -2.22
N ALA A 308 0.38 -7.26 -1.11
CA ALA A 308 1.75 -7.75 -1.06
C ALA A 308 1.99 -8.94 -2.02
N LYS A 309 1.04 -9.88 -2.11
CA LYS A 309 1.08 -10.98 -3.09
C LYS A 309 1.03 -10.51 -4.55
N LYS A 310 0.63 -9.26 -4.77
CA LYS A 310 0.57 -8.59 -6.08
C LYS A 310 1.63 -7.50 -6.21
N HIS A 311 2.76 -7.67 -5.56
CA HIS A 311 3.91 -6.76 -5.64
C HIS A 311 3.71 -5.35 -5.07
N ALA A 312 2.65 -5.12 -4.27
CA ALA A 312 2.42 -3.85 -3.59
C ALA A 312 2.57 -4.02 -2.08
N ILE A 313 3.72 -3.63 -1.52
CA ILE A 313 3.98 -3.68 -0.08
C ILE A 313 3.48 -2.39 0.55
N ILE A 314 2.51 -2.50 1.45
CA ILE A 314 1.94 -1.37 2.19
C ILE A 314 2.76 -1.16 3.47
N ARG A 315 3.26 0.05 3.67
CA ARG A 315 4.02 0.46 4.86
C ARG A 315 3.12 1.07 5.95
N ARG A 316 2.04 1.72 5.56
CA ARG A 316 1.09 2.36 6.47
C ARG A 316 -0.34 1.90 6.18
N LEU A 317 -1.03 1.34 7.17
CA LEU A 317 -2.40 0.84 7.00
C LEU A 317 -3.41 1.85 6.43
N PRO A 318 -3.36 3.15 6.79
CA PRO A 318 -4.27 4.14 6.20
C PRO A 318 -4.19 4.23 4.68
N ALA A 319 -3.05 3.91 4.08
CA ALA A 319 -2.86 3.96 2.63
C ALA A 319 -3.80 3.00 1.88
N VAL A 320 -4.18 1.87 2.47
CA VAL A 320 -5.11 0.91 1.85
C VAL A 320 -6.48 1.54 1.60
N GLU A 321 -6.98 2.25 2.60
CA GLU A 321 -8.27 2.96 2.51
C GLU A 321 -8.18 4.11 1.51
N THR A 322 -7.13 4.93 1.63
CA THR A 322 -6.92 6.11 0.80
C THR A 322 -6.73 5.74 -0.67
N LEU A 323 -5.97 4.67 -0.93
CA LEU A 323 -5.75 4.17 -2.28
C LEU A 323 -7.04 3.72 -2.96
N GLY A 324 -7.96 3.10 -2.21
CA GLY A 324 -9.29 2.71 -2.71
C GLY A 324 -10.16 3.90 -3.14
N THR A 325 -9.86 5.10 -2.65
CA THR A 325 -10.57 6.34 -3.00
C THR A 325 -9.79 7.23 -3.96
N ALA A 326 -8.57 6.84 -4.36
CA ALA A 326 -7.73 7.60 -5.28
C ALA A 326 -8.44 7.82 -6.62
N ASN A 327 -8.43 9.07 -7.08
CA ASN A 327 -9.01 9.50 -8.34
C ASN A 327 -8.01 10.18 -9.28
N VAL A 328 -6.79 10.43 -8.81
CA VAL A 328 -5.66 10.91 -9.60
C VAL A 328 -4.42 10.08 -9.28
N ILE A 329 -3.71 9.62 -10.30
CA ILE A 329 -2.39 9.00 -10.16
C ILE A 329 -1.39 9.90 -10.90
N CYS A 330 -0.53 10.59 -10.15
CA CYS A 330 0.60 11.32 -10.66
C CYS A 330 1.79 10.37 -10.76
N SER A 331 2.26 10.10 -11.97
CA SER A 331 3.32 9.12 -12.20
C SER A 331 4.56 9.78 -12.79
N ASP A 332 5.74 9.50 -12.22
CA ASP A 332 6.97 9.73 -12.93
C ASP A 332 6.98 8.89 -14.22
N LYS A 333 7.66 9.37 -15.24
CA LYS A 333 7.78 8.66 -16.52
C LYS A 333 8.79 7.52 -16.41
N THR A 334 10.01 7.86 -15.98
CA THR A 334 11.19 6.99 -16.05
C THR A 334 11.09 5.87 -15.01
N GLY A 335 11.37 4.64 -15.41
CA GLY A 335 11.34 3.49 -14.50
C GLY A 335 9.93 3.01 -14.09
N THR A 336 8.92 3.89 -14.10
CA THR A 336 7.53 3.57 -13.73
C THR A 336 6.65 3.26 -14.95
N LEU A 337 6.47 4.24 -15.83
CA LEU A 337 5.69 4.09 -17.06
C LEU A 337 6.52 3.49 -18.19
N THR A 338 7.84 3.70 -18.15
CA THR A 338 8.82 3.18 -19.10
C THR A 338 9.74 2.16 -18.43
N GLN A 339 10.51 1.43 -19.25
CA GLN A 339 11.34 0.32 -18.78
C GLN A 339 12.64 0.75 -18.07
N ASN A 340 12.98 2.04 -18.09
CA ASN A 340 14.29 2.60 -17.68
C ASN A 340 15.47 1.92 -18.40
N LYS A 341 15.24 1.48 -19.65
CA LYS A 341 16.24 0.81 -20.48
C LYS A 341 16.18 1.44 -21.88
N MET A 342 17.21 2.20 -22.23
CA MET A 342 17.32 2.72 -23.58
C MET A 342 17.35 1.56 -24.59
N ARG A 343 16.60 1.69 -25.68
CA ARG A 343 16.59 0.75 -26.80
C ARG A 343 16.70 1.51 -28.11
N VAL A 344 17.47 0.95 -29.06
CA VAL A 344 17.45 1.41 -30.44
C VAL A 344 16.09 1.09 -31.02
N ARG A 345 15.45 2.10 -31.60
CA ARG A 345 14.13 1.94 -32.22
C ARG A 345 14.18 2.11 -33.72
N ARG A 346 15.04 3.02 -34.23
CA ARG A 346 15.17 3.32 -35.65
C ARG A 346 16.61 3.57 -36.01
N VAL A 347 16.98 3.08 -37.20
CA VAL A 347 18.28 3.34 -37.79
C VAL A 347 18.04 3.89 -39.19
N TRP A 348 18.73 4.99 -39.53
CA TRP A 348 18.73 5.57 -40.86
C TRP A 348 20.16 5.55 -41.41
N HIS A 349 20.29 5.15 -42.67
CA HIS A 349 21.56 5.07 -43.39
C HIS A 349 21.66 6.09 -44.53
N ARG A 350 20.69 6.12 -45.44
CA ARG A 350 20.62 7.09 -46.56
C ARG A 350 19.21 7.17 -47.15
N GLY A 351 18.96 8.23 -47.97
CA GLY A 351 17.69 8.44 -48.60
C GLY A 351 16.54 8.61 -47.62
N ASP A 352 15.34 8.15 -47.96
CA ASP A 352 14.16 8.20 -47.10
C ASP A 352 13.96 6.93 -46.28
N GLU A 353 14.80 5.92 -46.48
CA GLU A 353 14.67 4.61 -45.81
C GLU A 353 15.10 4.70 -44.36
N VAL A 354 14.21 4.24 -43.47
CA VAL A 354 14.43 4.11 -42.02
C VAL A 354 14.07 2.70 -41.62
N THR A 355 15.05 1.95 -41.14
CA THR A 355 14.81 0.63 -40.57
C THR A 355 14.26 0.78 -39.17
N ASP A 356 13.09 0.19 -38.89
CA ASP A 356 12.56 0.03 -37.53
C ASP A 356 13.14 -1.27 -36.95
N THR A 357 13.56 -1.25 -35.68
CA THR A 357 14.14 -2.45 -35.03
C THR A 357 13.12 -3.54 -34.73
N GLU A 358 11.82 -3.27 -34.84
CA GLU A 358 10.78 -4.30 -34.79
C GLU A 358 10.64 -5.06 -36.10
N ASP A 359 11.17 -4.51 -37.20
CA ASP A 359 11.24 -5.15 -38.51
C ASP A 359 12.59 -5.88 -38.68
N ALA A 360 12.72 -6.64 -39.77
CA ALA A 360 13.99 -7.26 -40.10
C ALA A 360 15.07 -6.19 -40.36
N MET A 361 16.20 -6.30 -39.66
CA MET A 361 17.31 -5.38 -39.75
C MET A 361 17.98 -5.49 -41.15
N THR A 362 18.13 -4.36 -41.85
CA THR A 362 18.86 -4.33 -43.11
C THR A 362 20.37 -4.41 -42.87
N ASP A 363 21.13 -4.88 -43.89
CA ASP A 363 22.60 -4.99 -43.77
C ASP A 363 23.24 -3.60 -43.55
N GLU A 364 22.70 -2.57 -44.23
CA GLU A 364 23.17 -1.19 -44.07
C GLU A 364 22.89 -0.61 -42.69
N ALA A 365 21.70 -0.87 -42.09
CA ALA A 365 21.36 -0.44 -40.76
C ALA A 365 22.24 -1.18 -39.72
N MET A 366 22.51 -2.45 -39.96
CA MET A 366 23.43 -3.23 -39.13
C MET A 366 24.86 -2.73 -39.21
N GLU A 367 25.35 -2.25 -40.36
CA GLU A 367 26.66 -1.63 -40.49
C GLU A 367 26.78 -0.37 -39.63
N VAL A 368 25.74 0.48 -39.61
CA VAL A 368 25.68 1.66 -38.74
C VAL A 368 25.80 1.26 -37.26
N LEU A 369 25.05 0.23 -36.83
CA LEU A 369 25.09 -0.25 -35.44
C LEU A 369 26.44 -0.88 -35.09
N LYS A 370 27.03 -1.70 -35.96
CA LYS A 370 28.35 -2.34 -35.70
C LYS A 370 29.44 -1.30 -35.53
N MET A 371 29.48 -0.30 -36.42
CA MET A 371 30.46 0.77 -36.30
C MET A 371 30.22 1.62 -35.05
N ALA A 372 28.98 1.90 -34.70
CA ALA A 372 28.67 2.60 -33.46
C ALA A 372 29.03 1.80 -32.22
N ALA A 373 28.87 0.46 -32.22
CA ALA A 373 29.23 -0.42 -31.14
C ALA A 373 30.75 -0.48 -30.89
N LEU A 374 31.57 -0.45 -31.93
CA LEU A 374 33.03 -0.32 -31.83
C LEU A 374 33.46 0.96 -31.11
N CYS A 375 32.66 2.03 -31.22
CA CYS A 375 32.90 3.31 -30.54
C CYS A 375 32.15 3.38 -29.20
N THR A 376 32.31 2.36 -28.31
CA THR A 376 31.68 2.31 -26.98
C THR A 376 32.63 1.74 -25.94
N ASP A 377 32.43 2.09 -24.67
CA ASP A 377 33.18 1.56 -23.50
C ASP A 377 32.33 0.59 -22.66
N VAL A 378 31.30 0.01 -23.25
CA VAL A 378 30.38 -0.90 -22.60
C VAL A 378 31.00 -2.29 -22.40
N ILE A 379 30.81 -2.90 -21.23
CA ILE A 379 31.21 -4.25 -20.90
C ILE A 379 30.02 -5.18 -21.12
N VAL A 380 30.26 -6.31 -21.77
CA VAL A 380 29.26 -7.34 -22.02
C VAL A 380 29.63 -8.59 -21.26
N GLU A 381 28.74 -9.08 -20.39
CA GLU A 381 28.88 -10.32 -19.63
C GLU A 381 27.73 -11.27 -20.00
N LYS A 382 28.06 -12.54 -20.27
CA LYS A 382 27.08 -13.59 -20.55
C LYS A 382 27.12 -14.65 -19.45
N GLU A 383 26.02 -14.78 -18.70
CA GLU A 383 25.82 -15.88 -17.77
C GLU A 383 24.67 -16.78 -18.29
N GLY A 384 25.03 -17.88 -18.96
CA GLY A 384 24.05 -18.74 -19.63
C GLY A 384 23.35 -18.04 -20.79
N ASP A 385 22.02 -17.96 -20.74
CA ASP A 385 21.20 -17.25 -21.73
C ASP A 385 20.97 -15.76 -21.37
N GLU A 386 21.45 -15.30 -20.24
CA GLU A 386 21.25 -13.93 -19.78
C GLU A 386 22.40 -13.03 -20.23
N LEU A 387 22.05 -11.94 -20.93
CA LEU A 387 22.99 -10.95 -21.45
C LEU A 387 22.94 -9.70 -20.57
N THR A 388 24.02 -9.49 -19.81
CA THR A 388 24.21 -8.27 -19.01
C THR A 388 25.12 -7.30 -19.75
N VAL A 389 24.64 -6.09 -19.98
CA VAL A 389 25.35 -5.03 -20.71
C VAL A 389 25.50 -3.85 -19.77
N THR A 390 26.72 -3.63 -19.28
CA THR A 390 27.05 -2.63 -18.26
C THR A 390 27.80 -1.44 -18.87
N GLY A 391 27.34 -0.21 -18.60
CA GLY A 391 27.96 1.02 -19.09
C GLY A 391 26.95 2.12 -19.32
N ASN A 392 27.32 3.14 -20.06
CA ASN A 392 26.42 4.26 -20.41
C ASN A 392 25.14 3.74 -21.08
N PRO A 393 23.93 4.11 -20.62
CA PRO A 393 22.67 3.57 -21.16
C PRO A 393 22.49 3.75 -22.68
N THR A 394 23.01 4.86 -23.25
CA THR A 394 22.95 5.13 -24.69
C THR A 394 23.83 4.18 -25.48
N GLU A 395 25.03 3.90 -24.96
CA GLU A 395 25.96 2.94 -25.57
C GLU A 395 25.52 1.50 -25.40
N ALA A 396 25.01 1.17 -24.20
CA ALA A 396 24.44 -0.14 -23.91
C ALA A 396 23.26 -0.49 -24.84
N ALA A 397 22.45 0.50 -25.24
CA ALA A 397 21.37 0.31 -26.20
C ALA A 397 21.90 -0.09 -27.59
N ILE A 398 22.99 0.51 -28.05
CA ILE A 398 23.63 0.20 -29.34
C ILE A 398 24.19 -1.22 -29.32
N VAL A 399 24.97 -1.53 -28.27
CA VAL A 399 25.63 -2.85 -28.11
C VAL A 399 24.57 -3.95 -28.02
N ARG A 400 23.52 -3.74 -27.20
CA ARG A 400 22.42 -4.69 -27.09
C ARG A 400 21.72 -4.94 -28.42
N ALA A 401 21.49 -3.91 -29.24
CA ALA A 401 20.90 -4.06 -30.58
C ALA A 401 21.79 -4.88 -31.53
N VAL A 402 23.10 -4.82 -31.39
CA VAL A 402 24.05 -5.66 -32.14
C VAL A 402 24.02 -7.11 -31.65
N GLU A 403 24.05 -7.34 -30.34
CA GLU A 403 24.04 -8.68 -29.72
C GLU A 403 22.71 -9.42 -29.98
N GLU A 404 21.57 -8.73 -29.93
CA GLU A 404 20.24 -9.29 -30.23
C GLU A 404 20.12 -9.74 -31.71
N ASN A 405 20.96 -9.22 -32.61
CA ASN A 405 21.00 -9.57 -34.05
C ASN A 405 22.16 -10.52 -34.42
N TYR A 406 22.57 -11.37 -33.48
CA TYR A 406 23.53 -12.44 -33.69
C TYR A 406 24.97 -11.97 -34.05
N HIS A 407 25.36 -10.78 -33.60
CA HIS A 407 26.72 -10.27 -33.68
C HIS A 407 27.20 -9.92 -32.30
N THR A 408 28.42 -10.23 -31.96
CA THR A 408 28.95 -9.90 -30.66
C THR A 408 29.94 -8.72 -30.74
N LYS A 409 29.97 -7.91 -29.68
CA LYS A 409 30.95 -6.83 -29.56
C LYS A 409 32.37 -7.37 -29.54
N GLU A 410 32.57 -8.52 -28.88
CA GLU A 410 33.86 -9.21 -28.77
C GLU A 410 34.40 -9.61 -30.16
N GLU A 411 33.57 -10.24 -31.02
CA GLU A 411 33.94 -10.58 -32.41
C GLU A 411 34.28 -9.35 -33.25
N LEU A 412 33.58 -8.23 -33.01
CA LEU A 412 33.86 -6.98 -33.70
C LEU A 412 35.21 -6.38 -33.27
N GLU A 413 35.55 -6.40 -31.99
CA GLU A 413 36.77 -5.90 -31.42
C GLU A 413 38.01 -6.75 -31.81
N GLU A 414 37.82 -8.08 -31.84
CA GLU A 414 38.85 -8.99 -32.38
C GLU A 414 39.13 -8.73 -33.85
N LYS A 415 38.08 -8.51 -34.65
CA LYS A 415 38.20 -8.27 -36.10
C LYS A 415 38.74 -6.88 -36.42
N TYR A 416 38.42 -5.89 -35.59
CA TYR A 416 38.76 -4.49 -35.76
C TYR A 416 39.37 -3.91 -34.47
N PRO A 417 40.63 -4.26 -34.14
CA PRO A 417 41.22 -3.85 -32.88
C PRO A 417 41.29 -2.33 -32.71
N ARG A 418 40.94 -1.84 -31.56
CA ARG A 418 41.07 -0.43 -31.19
C ARG A 418 42.55 -0.11 -30.93
N ILE A 419 43.02 0.93 -31.59
CA ILE A 419 44.43 1.41 -31.47
C ILE A 419 44.52 2.77 -30.80
N GLY A 420 43.40 3.47 -30.62
CA GLY A 420 43.34 4.74 -29.92
C GLY A 420 41.92 5.27 -29.76
N GLU A 421 41.79 6.26 -28.91
CA GLU A 421 40.49 6.85 -28.60
C GLU A 421 40.59 8.29 -28.13
N ILE A 422 39.51 9.02 -28.30
CA ILE A 422 39.17 10.27 -27.66
C ILE A 422 37.91 10.03 -26.88
N PRO A 423 37.96 9.92 -25.53
CA PRO A 423 36.80 9.54 -24.70
C PRO A 423 35.61 10.48 -24.86
N PHE A 424 34.44 10.03 -24.44
CA PHE A 424 33.25 10.88 -24.41
C PHE A 424 33.47 12.07 -23.45
N ASP A 425 33.12 13.22 -23.91
CA ASP A 425 33.14 14.45 -23.12
C ASP A 425 31.77 15.15 -23.22
N SER A 426 31.21 15.58 -22.07
CA SER A 426 29.86 16.17 -21.98
C SER A 426 29.75 17.57 -22.58
N GLU A 427 30.84 18.32 -22.63
CA GLU A 427 30.90 19.64 -23.30
C GLU A 427 30.99 19.46 -24.82
N ARG A 428 31.84 18.54 -25.25
CA ARG A 428 32.07 18.18 -26.62
C ARG A 428 30.95 17.32 -27.23
N LYS A 429 30.20 16.57 -26.39
CA LYS A 429 29.06 15.68 -26.73
C LYS A 429 29.34 14.67 -27.82
N MET A 430 30.55 14.18 -27.92
CA MET A 430 30.99 13.16 -28.88
C MET A 430 32.13 12.31 -28.34
N MET A 431 32.33 11.15 -28.97
CA MET A 431 33.41 10.21 -28.72
C MET A 431 33.99 9.74 -30.05
N THR A 432 35.30 9.49 -30.09
CA THR A 432 35.97 8.97 -31.28
C THR A 432 36.89 7.82 -30.91
N THR A 433 36.84 6.74 -31.67
CA THR A 433 37.73 5.58 -31.54
C THR A 433 38.45 5.34 -32.87
N VAL A 434 39.68 4.84 -32.83
CA VAL A 434 40.46 4.50 -34.00
C VAL A 434 40.73 3.00 -34.02
N HIS A 435 40.44 2.39 -35.16
CA HIS A 435 40.48 0.93 -35.34
C HIS A 435 41.36 0.55 -36.52
N GLN A 436 41.99 -0.61 -36.45
CA GLN A 436 42.63 -1.23 -37.58
C GLN A 436 41.58 -1.92 -38.46
N TRP A 437 41.53 -1.52 -39.74
CA TRP A 437 40.53 -2.01 -40.71
C TRP A 437 41.19 -2.71 -41.88
N GLY A 438 41.62 -3.92 -41.66
CA GLY A 438 42.45 -4.68 -42.58
C GLY A 438 43.82 -4.04 -42.80
N LYS A 439 44.10 -3.51 -44.01
CA LYS A 439 45.35 -2.78 -44.31
C LYS A 439 45.30 -1.27 -44.06
N LYS A 440 44.09 -0.75 -43.72
CA LYS A 440 43.85 0.67 -43.46
C LYS A 440 43.50 0.92 -42.03
N TYR A 441 43.24 2.14 -41.67
CA TYR A 441 42.79 2.58 -40.37
C TYR A 441 41.51 3.39 -40.53
N ILE A 442 40.61 3.32 -39.57
CA ILE A 442 39.36 4.05 -39.56
C ILE A 442 39.18 4.75 -38.22
N SER A 443 38.83 6.01 -38.25
CA SER A 443 38.25 6.67 -37.08
C SER A 443 36.75 6.61 -37.14
N ILE A 444 36.10 6.25 -36.04
CA ILE A 444 34.63 6.23 -35.91
C ILE A 444 34.29 7.27 -34.85
N THR A 445 33.45 8.23 -35.23
CA THR A 445 32.99 9.29 -34.33
C THR A 445 31.48 9.18 -34.15
N LYS A 446 31.02 9.10 -32.93
CA LYS A 446 29.59 9.18 -32.58
C LYS A 446 29.31 10.38 -31.70
N GLY A 447 28.15 10.98 -31.86
CA GLY A 447 27.73 12.13 -31.05
C GLY A 447 26.36 12.67 -31.43
N ALA A 448 25.98 13.77 -30.79
CA ALA A 448 24.75 14.47 -31.12
C ALA A 448 24.83 15.03 -32.55
N PHE A 449 23.73 14.91 -33.33
CA PHE A 449 23.74 15.30 -34.75
C PHE A 449 24.08 16.77 -34.96
N ASP A 450 23.55 17.66 -34.13
CA ASP A 450 23.79 19.11 -34.19
C ASP A 450 25.28 19.47 -33.98
N VAL A 451 25.96 18.70 -33.15
CA VAL A 451 27.40 18.91 -32.87
C VAL A 451 28.29 18.29 -33.94
N LEU A 452 27.89 17.16 -34.53
CA LEU A 452 28.62 16.53 -35.64
C LEU A 452 28.35 17.19 -37.00
N LEU A 453 27.21 17.89 -37.16
CA LEU A 453 26.79 18.51 -38.41
C LEU A 453 27.90 19.36 -39.06
N PRO A 454 28.60 20.31 -38.40
CA PRO A 454 29.67 21.11 -39.00
C PRO A 454 30.95 20.33 -39.30
N ARG A 455 31.06 19.07 -38.83
CA ARG A 455 32.24 18.21 -38.99
C ARG A 455 32.12 17.24 -40.19
N PHE A 456 30.91 17.13 -40.77
CA PHE A 456 30.68 16.28 -41.92
C PHE A 456 31.16 17.01 -43.19
N GLY A 457 32.03 16.34 -43.97
CA GLY A 457 32.47 16.78 -45.27
C GLY A 457 31.84 15.97 -46.42
N PHE A 458 31.27 14.79 -46.10
CA PHE A 458 30.73 13.86 -47.09
C PHE A 458 29.48 13.14 -46.51
N GLY A 459 28.59 12.77 -47.45
CA GLY A 459 27.35 12.08 -47.13
C GLY A 459 26.11 12.92 -47.38
N ASP A 460 24.92 12.36 -47.22
CA ASP A 460 23.62 13.02 -47.44
C ASP A 460 23.18 13.76 -46.16
N VAL A 461 23.91 14.85 -45.87
CA VAL A 461 23.77 15.59 -44.59
C VAL A 461 22.42 16.33 -44.55
N ASP A 462 21.92 16.82 -45.68
CA ASP A 462 20.66 17.55 -45.73
C ASP A 462 19.49 16.61 -45.44
N GLN A 463 19.52 15.40 -45.99
CA GLN A 463 18.50 14.39 -45.72
C GLN A 463 18.60 13.90 -44.27
N ALA A 464 19.81 13.75 -43.74
CA ALA A 464 20.01 13.40 -42.31
C ALA A 464 19.38 14.45 -41.38
N ALA A 465 19.47 15.73 -41.70
CA ALA A 465 18.86 16.80 -40.92
C ALA A 465 17.31 16.64 -40.88
N ILE A 466 16.70 16.32 -42.02
CA ILE A 466 15.26 16.05 -42.12
C ILE A 466 14.87 14.83 -41.29
N VAL A 467 15.66 13.74 -41.36
CA VAL A 467 15.42 12.53 -40.60
C VAL A 467 15.63 12.77 -39.10
N ASN A 468 16.67 13.50 -38.73
CA ASN A 468 16.91 13.89 -37.33
C ASN A 468 15.71 14.65 -36.72
N ASP A 469 15.16 15.64 -37.47
CA ASP A 469 13.97 16.37 -37.06
C ASP A 469 12.74 15.44 -36.97
N ARG A 470 12.59 14.49 -37.89
CA ARG A 470 11.55 13.46 -37.86
C ARG A 470 11.69 12.54 -36.63
N PHE A 471 12.91 12.12 -36.30
CA PHE A 471 13.21 11.32 -35.11
C PHE A 471 12.93 12.11 -33.82
N GLY A 472 13.36 13.37 -33.77
CA GLY A 472 13.07 14.29 -32.67
C GLY A 472 11.59 14.48 -32.42
N LYS A 473 10.78 14.64 -33.46
CA LYS A 473 9.30 14.72 -33.38
C LYS A 473 8.63 13.43 -32.83
N ARG A 474 9.34 12.30 -32.92
CA ARG A 474 8.91 11.00 -32.36
C ARG A 474 9.56 10.72 -31.02
N ALA A 475 10.14 11.73 -30.37
CA ALA A 475 10.80 11.65 -29.09
C ALA A 475 12.01 10.70 -29.04
N LEU A 476 12.62 10.38 -30.15
CA LEU A 476 13.84 9.58 -30.19
C LEU A 476 15.05 10.45 -29.83
N ARG A 477 15.93 9.90 -28.98
CA ARG A 477 17.28 10.42 -28.80
C ARG A 477 18.10 10.02 -30.02
N VAL A 478 18.66 10.98 -30.73
CA VAL A 478 19.37 10.74 -31.99
C VAL A 478 20.88 10.80 -31.72
N ILE A 479 21.58 9.78 -32.17
CA ILE A 479 23.04 9.71 -32.25
C ILE A 479 23.43 9.60 -33.70
N ALA A 480 24.28 10.50 -34.18
CA ALA A 480 24.89 10.43 -35.49
C ALA A 480 26.19 9.65 -35.42
N VAL A 481 26.47 8.91 -36.47
CA VAL A 481 27.70 8.12 -36.62
C VAL A 481 28.39 8.58 -37.92
N GLY A 482 29.66 8.97 -37.74
CA GLY A 482 30.53 9.36 -38.86
C GLY A 482 31.86 8.62 -38.81
N TYR A 483 32.57 8.59 -39.90
CA TYR A 483 33.86 7.95 -39.97
C TYR A 483 34.81 8.65 -40.95
N ALA A 484 36.14 8.42 -40.79
CA ALA A 484 37.15 8.76 -41.75
C ALA A 484 38.15 7.62 -41.90
N VAL A 485 38.70 7.45 -43.15
CA VAL A 485 39.64 6.36 -43.48
C VAL A 485 41.02 6.92 -43.71
N TYR A 486 42.02 6.22 -43.18
CA TYR A 486 43.44 6.58 -43.28
C TYR A 486 44.23 5.39 -43.85
N ASP A 487 45.24 5.70 -44.65
CA ASP A 487 46.13 4.69 -45.23
C ASP A 487 47.25 4.27 -44.21
N GLU A 488 47.56 5.16 -43.27
CA GLU A 488 48.51 4.92 -42.16
C GLU A 488 47.87 5.25 -40.82
N PRO A 489 48.38 4.70 -39.68
CA PRO A 489 47.81 5.02 -38.39
C PRO A 489 47.94 6.54 -38.13
N PRO A 490 46.90 7.21 -37.65
CA PRO A 490 46.95 8.62 -37.28
C PRO A 490 48.09 8.90 -36.29
N LYS A 491 48.90 9.87 -36.60
CA LYS A 491 50.07 10.24 -35.75
C LYS A 491 49.63 10.95 -34.48
N GLU A 492 48.55 11.66 -34.54
CA GLU A 492 47.96 12.42 -33.43
C GLU A 492 46.51 12.00 -33.24
N ILE A 493 46.14 11.60 -32.00
CA ILE A 493 44.78 11.22 -31.58
C ILE A 493 44.20 12.42 -30.84
N THR A 494 43.84 13.46 -31.61
CA THR A 494 43.23 14.69 -31.09
C THR A 494 41.94 15.03 -31.84
N SER A 495 41.05 15.80 -31.22
CA SER A 495 39.78 16.24 -31.84
C SER A 495 40.02 16.99 -33.13
N GLU A 496 41.06 17.86 -33.15
CA GLU A 496 41.44 18.67 -34.33
C GLU A 496 41.92 17.82 -35.50
N ALA A 497 42.53 16.68 -35.24
CA ALA A 497 43.07 15.80 -36.27
C ALA A 497 41.99 14.85 -36.79
N LEU A 498 41.17 14.24 -35.92
CA LEU A 498 40.29 13.12 -36.25
C LEU A 498 38.82 13.50 -36.49
N GLU A 499 38.35 14.59 -35.89
CA GLU A 499 36.91 14.93 -35.89
C GLU A 499 36.55 16.03 -36.90
N LYS A 500 37.13 15.98 -38.10
CA LYS A 500 36.82 16.89 -39.21
C LYS A 500 36.73 16.15 -40.56
N ASN A 501 35.97 16.69 -41.50
CA ASN A 501 35.74 16.08 -42.80
C ASN A 501 35.25 14.62 -42.72
N LEU A 502 34.45 14.33 -41.73
CA LEU A 502 33.86 13.01 -41.51
C LEU A 502 32.90 12.66 -42.65
N ARG A 503 32.81 11.38 -42.97
CA ARG A 503 31.74 10.84 -43.82
C ARG A 503 30.60 10.40 -42.92
N LEU A 504 29.44 10.98 -43.13
CA LEU A 504 28.22 10.55 -42.44
C LEU A 504 27.88 9.10 -42.80
N LEU A 505 27.76 8.22 -41.81
CA LEU A 505 27.36 6.82 -41.97
C LEU A 505 25.86 6.67 -41.80
N GLY A 506 25.30 7.21 -40.70
CA GLY A 506 23.89 7.11 -40.41
C GLY A 506 23.48 7.76 -39.10
N LEU A 507 22.18 7.63 -38.76
CA LEU A 507 21.57 8.10 -37.55
C LEU A 507 20.94 6.93 -36.79
N ILE A 508 21.10 6.90 -35.48
CA ILE A 508 20.50 5.92 -34.61
C ILE A 508 19.52 6.64 -33.67
N GLY A 509 18.25 6.29 -33.77
CA GLY A 509 17.18 6.82 -32.93
C GLY A 509 16.84 5.84 -31.82
N MET A 510 16.94 6.29 -30.55
CA MET A 510 16.73 5.48 -29.36
C MET A 510 15.64 6.07 -28.49
N ILE A 511 14.98 5.23 -27.72
CA ILE A 511 13.98 5.63 -26.74
C ILE A 511 14.03 4.68 -25.54
N ASP A 512 13.62 5.16 -24.38
CA ASP A 512 13.20 4.33 -23.26
C ASP A 512 11.72 3.96 -23.49
N PRO A 513 11.40 2.72 -23.92
CA PRO A 513 10.06 2.39 -24.36
C PRO A 513 9.09 2.28 -23.20
N PRO A 514 7.79 2.56 -23.41
CA PRO A 514 6.76 2.27 -22.44
C PRO A 514 6.76 0.79 -22.03
N ARG A 515 6.42 0.50 -20.77
CA ARG A 515 6.15 -0.88 -20.34
C ARG A 515 4.91 -1.42 -21.06
N PRO A 516 4.92 -2.66 -21.54
CA PRO A 516 3.78 -3.24 -22.27
C PRO A 516 2.46 -3.15 -21.49
N GLU A 517 2.52 -3.34 -20.16
CA GLU A 517 1.38 -3.37 -19.26
C GLU A 517 0.80 -1.97 -18.99
N SER A 518 1.62 -0.92 -19.11
CA SER A 518 1.24 0.45 -18.71
C SER A 518 0.04 0.96 -19.51
N LYS A 519 -0.01 0.71 -20.83
CA LYS A 519 -1.12 1.15 -21.68
C LYS A 519 -2.46 0.53 -21.25
N GLY A 520 -2.46 -0.78 -20.98
CA GLY A 520 -3.64 -1.50 -20.51
C GLY A 520 -4.08 -1.03 -19.11
N ALA A 521 -3.11 -0.79 -18.23
CA ALA A 521 -3.38 -0.29 -16.88
C ALA A 521 -3.96 1.12 -16.87
N ILE A 522 -3.44 2.03 -17.72
CA ILE A 522 -3.95 3.39 -17.88
C ILE A 522 -5.39 3.36 -18.43
N ALA A 523 -5.67 2.49 -19.39
CA ALA A 523 -7.03 2.33 -19.92
C ALA A 523 -8.00 1.84 -18.83
N ARG A 524 -7.58 0.87 -17.96
CA ARG A 524 -8.37 0.42 -16.83
C ARG A 524 -8.56 1.51 -15.78
N ALA A 525 -7.51 2.28 -15.47
CA ALA A 525 -7.59 3.42 -14.55
C ALA A 525 -8.61 4.45 -15.05
N LYS A 526 -8.55 4.79 -16.34
CA LYS A 526 -9.47 5.73 -16.98
C LYS A 526 -10.92 5.25 -16.94
N LYS A 527 -11.17 3.95 -17.20
CA LYS A 527 -12.50 3.33 -17.06
C LYS A 527 -13.01 3.42 -15.63
N ALA A 528 -12.12 3.28 -14.67
CA ALA A 528 -12.40 3.42 -13.24
C ALA A 528 -12.57 4.89 -12.77
N GLY A 529 -12.60 5.87 -13.67
CA GLY A 529 -12.71 7.28 -13.34
C GLY A 529 -11.45 7.89 -12.72
N ILE A 530 -10.29 7.22 -12.88
CA ILE A 530 -9.01 7.67 -12.34
C ILE A 530 -8.23 8.37 -13.45
N LYS A 531 -7.83 9.62 -13.22
CA LYS A 531 -6.98 10.38 -14.14
C LYS A 531 -5.51 10.04 -13.89
N THR A 532 -4.82 9.60 -14.93
CA THR A 532 -3.36 9.45 -14.90
C THR A 532 -2.72 10.74 -15.39
N VAL A 533 -1.74 11.24 -14.63
CA VAL A 533 -0.97 12.46 -14.92
C VAL A 533 0.50 12.06 -14.97
N MET A 534 1.18 12.41 -16.08
CA MET A 534 2.62 12.18 -16.24
C MET A 534 3.39 13.41 -15.77
N ILE A 535 4.38 13.18 -14.90
CA ILE A 535 5.28 14.22 -14.39
C ILE A 535 6.71 13.77 -14.68
N THR A 536 7.52 14.58 -15.39
CA THR A 536 8.86 14.15 -15.81
C THR A 536 9.86 15.31 -15.94
N GLY A 537 11.15 14.99 -15.77
CA GLY A 537 12.26 15.87 -16.09
C GLY A 537 12.56 15.99 -17.59
N ASP A 538 11.95 15.13 -18.43
CA ASP A 538 12.16 15.14 -19.89
C ASP A 538 11.58 16.37 -20.58
N HIS A 539 12.05 16.59 -21.82
CA HIS A 539 11.52 17.64 -22.68
C HIS A 539 10.04 17.38 -23.03
N VAL A 540 9.24 18.46 -23.16
CA VAL A 540 7.79 18.39 -23.42
C VAL A 540 7.44 17.59 -24.69
N VAL A 541 8.27 17.61 -25.71
CA VAL A 541 8.06 16.85 -26.95
C VAL A 541 8.16 15.34 -26.68
N THR A 542 9.18 14.91 -25.93
CA THR A 542 9.38 13.51 -25.53
C THR A 542 8.26 13.03 -24.63
N ALA A 543 7.95 13.80 -23.59
CA ALA A 543 6.88 13.48 -22.65
C ALA A 543 5.52 13.36 -23.36
N SER A 544 5.20 14.31 -24.25
CA SER A 544 3.94 14.29 -25.02
C SER A 544 3.82 13.10 -25.96
N ALA A 545 4.91 12.69 -26.61
CA ALA A 545 4.91 11.54 -27.52
C ALA A 545 4.60 10.24 -26.76
N ILE A 546 5.29 10.00 -25.63
CA ILE A 546 5.08 8.82 -24.77
C ILE A 546 3.67 8.86 -24.15
N ALA A 547 3.24 10.00 -23.64
CA ALA A 547 1.92 10.16 -23.04
C ALA A 547 0.79 9.91 -24.05
N LYS A 548 1.00 10.29 -25.33
CA LYS A 548 0.05 10.00 -26.41
C LYS A 548 0.00 8.51 -26.74
N GLU A 549 1.15 7.83 -26.79
CA GLU A 549 1.24 6.39 -27.03
C GLU A 549 0.55 5.59 -25.93
N LEU A 550 0.71 6.02 -24.67
CA LEU A 550 0.07 5.42 -23.50
C LEU A 550 -1.43 5.77 -23.35
N GLY A 551 -1.94 6.75 -24.12
CA GLY A 551 -3.33 7.20 -24.03
C GLY A 551 -3.64 8.14 -22.87
N ILE A 552 -2.61 8.72 -22.23
CA ILE A 552 -2.71 9.75 -21.19
C ILE A 552 -3.11 11.08 -21.83
N LEU A 553 -2.41 11.47 -22.91
CA LEU A 553 -2.57 12.75 -23.60
C LEU A 553 -3.50 12.58 -24.80
N LYS A 554 -4.50 13.45 -24.91
CA LYS A 554 -5.40 13.53 -26.08
C LYS A 554 -4.99 14.68 -27.00
N ASP A 555 -4.76 15.86 -26.42
CA ASP A 555 -4.39 17.07 -27.12
C ASP A 555 -3.12 17.70 -26.55
N LYS A 556 -2.36 18.41 -27.38
CA LYS A 556 -1.11 19.06 -26.94
C LYS A 556 -1.34 20.16 -25.91
N SER A 557 -2.51 20.75 -25.83
CA SER A 557 -2.88 21.76 -24.84
C SER A 557 -2.95 21.21 -23.39
N GLU A 558 -3.02 19.89 -23.22
CA GLU A 558 -2.98 19.21 -21.93
C GLU A 558 -1.56 19.06 -21.38
N ALA A 559 -0.52 19.45 -22.14
CA ALA A 559 0.88 19.37 -21.73
C ALA A 559 1.43 20.75 -21.36
N LEU A 560 2.14 20.83 -20.22
CA LEU A 560 2.73 22.05 -19.70
C LEU A 560 4.24 21.84 -19.44
N SER A 561 5.06 22.83 -19.80
CA SER A 561 6.48 22.84 -19.45
C SER A 561 6.71 23.47 -18.05
N GLY A 562 7.79 23.08 -17.34
CA GLY A 562 8.16 23.69 -16.06
C GLY A 562 8.39 25.20 -16.16
N SER A 563 8.87 25.70 -17.31
CA SER A 563 9.02 27.15 -17.53
C SER A 563 7.68 27.89 -17.64
N GLU A 564 6.65 27.27 -18.16
CA GLU A 564 5.27 27.81 -18.18
C GLU A 564 4.63 27.66 -16.80
N LEU A 565 4.85 26.53 -16.11
CA LEU A 565 4.35 26.29 -14.76
C LEU A 565 4.87 27.34 -13.75
N LYS A 566 6.16 27.69 -13.84
CA LYS A 566 6.77 28.72 -12.99
C LYS A 566 6.17 30.14 -13.17
N LYS A 567 5.57 30.40 -14.33
CA LYS A 567 4.91 31.68 -14.62
C LYS A 567 3.47 31.76 -14.11
N MET A 568 2.86 30.61 -13.78
CA MET A 568 1.50 30.54 -13.27
C MET A 568 1.46 30.76 -11.76
N SER A 569 0.45 31.47 -11.27
CA SER A 569 0.13 31.48 -9.85
C SER A 569 -0.51 30.15 -9.43
N ASP A 570 -0.62 29.89 -8.11
CA ASP A 570 -1.27 28.68 -7.60
C ASP A 570 -2.77 28.65 -7.94
N GLU A 571 -3.42 29.81 -7.90
CA GLU A 571 -4.85 29.97 -8.27
C GLU A 571 -5.09 29.70 -9.77
N GLU A 572 -4.16 30.07 -10.64
CA GLU A 572 -4.22 29.77 -12.06
C GLU A 572 -4.02 28.28 -12.32
N LEU A 573 -3.06 27.66 -11.62
CA LEU A 573 -2.82 26.23 -11.70
C LEU A 573 -4.04 25.45 -11.22
N ASP A 574 -4.63 25.82 -10.09
CA ASP A 574 -5.82 25.16 -9.53
C ASP A 574 -7.03 25.18 -10.48
N LYS A 575 -7.17 26.23 -11.28
CA LYS A 575 -8.24 26.32 -12.31
C LYS A 575 -7.99 25.40 -13.50
N ARG A 576 -6.72 25.17 -13.85
CA ARG A 576 -6.31 24.42 -15.05
C ARG A 576 -5.90 22.99 -14.78
N VAL A 577 -5.63 22.61 -13.52
CA VAL A 577 -5.06 21.32 -13.15
C VAL A 577 -5.87 20.13 -13.70
N LYS A 578 -7.20 20.28 -13.76
CA LYS A 578 -8.11 19.24 -14.29
C LYS A 578 -7.95 19.00 -15.79
N ASP A 579 -7.52 20.01 -16.53
CA ASP A 579 -7.33 19.94 -17.99
C ASP A 579 -5.92 19.47 -18.37
N LEU A 580 -4.96 19.50 -17.43
CA LEU A 580 -3.58 19.12 -17.65
C LEU A 580 -3.35 17.63 -17.37
N SER A 581 -2.58 16.97 -18.22
CA SER A 581 -2.26 15.55 -18.16
C SER A 581 -0.76 15.26 -18.20
N VAL A 582 0.07 16.22 -18.62
CA VAL A 582 1.53 16.06 -18.73
C VAL A 582 2.25 17.32 -18.22
N TYR A 583 3.23 17.12 -17.34
CA TYR A 583 4.13 18.15 -16.86
C TYR A 583 5.57 17.75 -17.17
N ALA A 584 6.30 18.57 -17.94
CA ALA A 584 7.61 18.27 -18.47
C ALA A 584 8.67 19.28 -17.99
N ARG A 585 9.91 18.82 -17.78
CA ARG A 585 11.02 19.62 -17.21
C ARG A 585 10.66 20.30 -15.89
N VAL A 586 10.07 19.54 -15.00
CA VAL A 586 9.67 20.01 -13.67
C VAL A 586 10.75 19.74 -12.62
N THR A 587 10.85 20.63 -11.63
CA THR A 587 11.73 20.51 -10.46
C THR A 587 11.00 19.72 -9.34
N PRO A 588 11.71 19.28 -8.29
CA PRO A 588 11.08 18.66 -7.13
C PRO A 588 9.99 19.53 -6.49
N GLU A 589 10.22 20.84 -6.38
CA GLU A 589 9.25 21.80 -5.85
C GLU A 589 8.00 21.89 -6.74
N ASP A 590 8.19 21.84 -8.06
CA ASP A 590 7.08 21.82 -9.01
C ASP A 590 6.23 20.55 -8.84
N LYS A 591 6.85 19.39 -8.53
CA LYS A 591 6.13 18.13 -8.26
C LYS A 591 5.21 18.26 -7.05
N ILE A 592 5.70 18.84 -5.96
CA ILE A 592 4.88 19.12 -4.76
C ILE A 592 3.72 20.03 -5.11
N ARG A 593 3.99 21.09 -5.82
CA ARG A 593 3.01 22.11 -6.21
C ARG A 593 1.88 21.51 -7.06
N ILE A 594 2.21 20.62 -7.99
CA ILE A 594 1.22 19.89 -8.82
C ILE A 594 0.34 19.00 -7.94
N VAL A 595 0.95 18.19 -7.06
CA VAL A 595 0.22 17.32 -6.13
C VAL A 595 -0.74 18.12 -5.27
N GLN A 596 -0.27 19.21 -4.65
CA GLN A 596 -1.09 20.08 -3.80
C GLN A 596 -2.22 20.76 -4.57
N SER A 597 -2.00 21.16 -5.82
CA SER A 597 -3.06 21.73 -6.67
C SER A 597 -4.18 20.72 -6.94
N TRP A 598 -3.82 19.45 -7.24
CA TRP A 598 -4.82 18.37 -7.35
C TRP A 598 -5.58 18.17 -6.04
N GLN A 599 -4.88 18.16 -4.89
CA GLN A 599 -5.52 18.00 -3.57
C GLN A 599 -6.47 19.17 -3.25
N ARG A 600 -6.08 20.42 -3.56
CA ARG A 600 -6.97 21.58 -3.42
C ARG A 600 -8.19 21.52 -4.33
N SER A 601 -8.08 20.86 -5.49
CA SER A 601 -9.22 20.61 -6.38
C SER A 601 -10.21 19.53 -5.87
N GLY A 602 -9.93 18.96 -4.69
CA GLY A 602 -10.73 17.91 -4.06
C GLY A 602 -10.32 16.48 -4.44
N ALA A 603 -9.21 16.30 -5.16
CA ALA A 603 -8.72 14.99 -5.54
C ALA A 603 -8.02 14.25 -4.40
N VAL A 604 -8.06 12.93 -4.46
CA VAL A 604 -7.20 12.02 -3.69
C VAL A 604 -6.08 11.55 -4.61
N VAL A 605 -4.86 11.97 -4.30
CA VAL A 605 -3.70 11.83 -5.19
C VAL A 605 -2.80 10.69 -4.74
N ALA A 606 -2.57 9.72 -5.61
CA ALA A 606 -1.45 8.80 -5.50
C ALA A 606 -0.27 9.36 -6.33
N MET A 607 0.93 9.40 -5.76
CA MET A 607 2.14 9.87 -6.44
C MET A 607 3.17 8.76 -6.53
N THR A 608 3.80 8.58 -7.69
CA THR A 608 4.90 7.62 -7.85
C THR A 608 6.22 8.34 -8.06
N GLY A 609 7.31 7.71 -7.60
CA GLY A 609 8.65 8.19 -7.81
C GLY A 609 9.71 7.17 -7.38
N ASP A 610 10.93 7.32 -7.88
CA ASP A 610 12.06 6.43 -7.62
C ASP A 610 13.27 7.14 -7.00
N GLY A 611 13.36 8.46 -7.15
CA GLY A 611 14.51 9.24 -6.77
C GLY A 611 14.34 10.08 -5.49
N VAL A 612 15.47 10.58 -5.01
CA VAL A 612 15.54 11.57 -3.92
C VAL A 612 14.67 12.80 -4.25
N ASN A 613 14.63 13.18 -5.52
CA ASN A 613 13.86 14.32 -6.03
C ASN A 613 12.34 14.13 -5.93
N ASP A 614 11.88 12.89 -5.76
CA ASP A 614 10.47 12.56 -5.65
C ASP A 614 9.99 12.46 -4.21
N ALA A 615 10.89 12.20 -3.28
CA ALA A 615 10.56 11.95 -1.88
C ALA A 615 9.67 13.04 -1.25
N PRO A 616 9.92 14.34 -1.48
CA PRO A 616 9.04 15.38 -0.93
C PRO A 616 7.62 15.34 -1.52
N ALA A 617 7.48 15.02 -2.81
CA ALA A 617 6.17 14.90 -3.46
C ALA A 617 5.44 13.61 -3.04
N LEU A 618 6.18 12.49 -2.86
CA LEU A 618 5.65 11.24 -2.30
C LEU A 618 5.05 11.48 -0.91
N LYS A 619 5.79 12.17 -0.05
CA LYS A 619 5.34 12.50 1.32
C LYS A 619 4.16 13.48 1.35
N ALA A 620 4.08 14.41 0.39
CA ALA A 620 3.00 15.40 0.30
C ALA A 620 1.71 14.83 -0.29
N SER A 621 1.76 13.72 -1.02
CA SER A 621 0.61 13.07 -1.63
C SER A 621 -0.30 12.39 -0.58
N ASP A 622 -1.54 12.05 -0.98
CA ASP A 622 -2.42 11.26 -0.12
C ASP A 622 -1.94 9.80 0.01
N VAL A 623 -1.26 9.27 -1.03
CA VAL A 623 -0.57 7.99 -1.02
C VAL A 623 0.72 8.09 -1.85
N GLY A 624 1.87 8.02 -1.22
CA GLY A 624 3.17 7.91 -1.88
C GLY A 624 3.47 6.46 -2.26
N CYS A 625 3.88 6.23 -3.51
CA CYS A 625 4.21 4.91 -4.07
C CYS A 625 5.65 4.94 -4.59
N ALA A 626 6.58 4.30 -3.89
CA ALA A 626 7.97 4.21 -4.33
C ALA A 626 8.23 2.94 -5.16
N MET A 627 9.22 3.02 -6.04
CA MET A 627 9.75 1.85 -6.73
C MET A 627 10.58 0.99 -5.76
N GLY A 628 10.53 -0.32 -5.91
CA GLY A 628 11.22 -1.26 -5.03
C GLY A 628 12.58 -1.71 -5.56
N ILE A 629 12.75 -1.75 -6.89
CA ILE A 629 13.99 -2.18 -7.55
C ILE A 629 14.88 -0.95 -7.84
N THR A 630 14.33 0.05 -8.52
CA THR A 630 15.06 1.27 -8.91
C THR A 630 14.96 2.39 -7.89
N GLY A 631 14.03 2.26 -6.94
CA GLY A 631 13.77 3.30 -5.95
C GLY A 631 14.86 3.42 -4.91
N THR A 632 15.32 4.65 -4.66
CA THR A 632 16.26 4.96 -3.59
C THR A 632 15.59 4.74 -2.22
N ASP A 633 16.40 4.44 -1.20
CA ASP A 633 15.93 4.29 0.18
C ASP A 633 15.14 5.50 0.68
N VAL A 634 15.50 6.68 0.19
CA VAL A 634 14.79 7.94 0.48
C VAL A 634 13.38 7.94 -0.05
N ALA A 635 13.21 7.59 -1.33
CA ALA A 635 11.90 7.51 -1.95
C ALA A 635 11.05 6.45 -1.24
N GLN A 636 11.64 5.27 -0.95
CA GLN A 636 10.98 4.22 -0.20
C GLN A 636 10.63 4.66 1.22
N GLY A 637 11.56 5.35 1.91
CA GLY A 637 11.36 5.90 3.25
C GLY A 637 10.21 6.90 3.35
N ALA A 638 10.04 7.75 2.33
CA ALA A 638 9.00 8.76 2.24
C ALA A 638 7.62 8.20 1.82
N SER A 639 7.56 6.99 1.26
CA SER A 639 6.36 6.40 0.67
C SER A 639 5.48 5.66 1.68
N ASP A 640 4.21 5.48 1.31
CA ASP A 640 3.21 4.66 2.00
C ASP A 640 3.12 3.25 1.42
N MET A 641 3.55 3.07 0.17
CA MET A 641 3.54 1.81 -0.56
C MET A 641 4.81 1.65 -1.38
N ILE A 642 5.33 0.43 -1.46
CA ILE A 642 6.48 0.06 -2.30
C ILE A 642 6.04 -0.94 -3.36
N LEU A 643 6.42 -0.70 -4.60
CA LEU A 643 6.15 -1.55 -5.76
C LEU A 643 7.36 -2.43 -6.04
N THR A 644 7.33 -3.70 -5.63
CA THR A 644 8.48 -4.61 -5.76
C THR A 644 8.80 -5.02 -7.20
N ASP A 645 7.97 -4.65 -8.16
CA ASP A 645 8.11 -4.91 -9.60
C ASP A 645 8.30 -3.63 -10.43
N ASP A 646 8.36 -2.46 -9.79
CA ASP A 646 8.46 -1.14 -10.40
C ASP A 646 7.40 -0.89 -11.49
N ASN A 647 6.21 -1.47 -11.37
CA ASN A 647 5.21 -1.48 -12.43
C ASN A 647 3.99 -0.61 -12.11
N PHE A 648 3.67 0.33 -12.99
CA PHE A 648 2.45 1.16 -12.87
C PHE A 648 1.16 0.32 -12.79
N ALA A 649 1.10 -0.84 -13.46
CA ALA A 649 -0.08 -1.70 -13.43
C ALA A 649 -0.40 -2.21 -12.02
N THR A 650 0.62 -2.41 -11.20
CA THR A 650 0.50 -2.82 -9.80
C THR A 650 -0.21 -1.78 -8.96
N ILE A 651 -0.04 -0.47 -9.25
CA ILE A 651 -0.78 0.60 -8.56
C ILE A 651 -2.28 0.47 -8.85
N VAL A 652 -2.64 0.28 -10.12
CA VAL A 652 -4.04 0.13 -10.54
C VAL A 652 -4.68 -1.11 -9.90
N ASP A 653 -3.94 -2.19 -9.80
CA ASP A 653 -4.37 -3.41 -9.09
C ASP A 653 -4.50 -3.19 -7.57
N ALA A 654 -3.60 -2.41 -6.97
CA ALA A 654 -3.68 -2.03 -5.57
C ALA A 654 -4.90 -1.12 -5.29
N VAL A 655 -5.23 -0.18 -6.19
CA VAL A 655 -6.47 0.60 -6.12
C VAL A 655 -7.70 -0.32 -6.15
N ALA A 656 -7.73 -1.31 -7.04
CA ALA A 656 -8.83 -2.28 -7.09
C ALA A 656 -8.98 -3.05 -5.77
N GLN A 657 -7.86 -3.46 -5.15
CA GLN A 657 -7.89 -4.11 -3.83
C GLN A 657 -8.33 -3.15 -2.72
N GLY A 658 -7.87 -1.90 -2.72
CA GLY A 658 -8.32 -0.86 -1.78
C GLY A 658 -9.83 -0.63 -1.85
N ARG A 659 -10.39 -0.55 -3.06
CA ARG A 659 -11.85 -0.48 -3.27
C ARG A 659 -12.59 -1.71 -2.72
N ALA A 660 -12.03 -2.91 -2.93
CA ALA A 660 -12.61 -4.15 -2.40
C ALA A 660 -12.60 -4.16 -0.86
N VAL A 661 -11.51 -3.76 -0.24
CA VAL A 661 -11.39 -3.63 1.23
C VAL A 661 -12.43 -2.65 1.77
N TYR A 662 -12.53 -1.47 1.18
CA TYR A 662 -13.51 -0.46 1.59
C TYR A 662 -14.97 -0.98 1.48
N ARG A 663 -15.30 -1.68 0.38
CA ARG A 663 -16.62 -2.32 0.22
C ARG A 663 -16.87 -3.39 1.27
N ASN A 664 -15.89 -4.25 1.55
CA ASN A 664 -16.05 -5.31 2.55
C ASN A 664 -16.27 -4.72 3.96
N ILE A 665 -15.59 -3.61 4.28
CA ILE A 665 -15.85 -2.87 5.52
C ILE A 665 -17.28 -2.34 5.55
N ARG A 666 -17.79 -1.75 4.47
CA ARG A 666 -19.18 -1.29 4.39
C ARG A 666 -20.19 -2.43 4.53
N LYS A 667 -19.88 -3.62 3.95
CA LYS A 667 -20.69 -4.83 4.12
C LYS A 667 -20.74 -5.28 5.57
N ALA A 668 -19.58 -5.30 6.25
CA ALA A 668 -19.51 -5.64 7.67
C ALA A 668 -20.30 -4.66 8.55
N ILE A 669 -20.22 -3.36 8.25
CA ILE A 669 -21.00 -2.33 8.93
C ILE A 669 -22.52 -2.57 8.74
N ASN A 670 -22.94 -2.80 7.48
CA ASN A 670 -24.35 -3.10 7.19
C ASN A 670 -24.82 -4.33 7.96
N PHE A 671 -24.02 -5.39 7.96
CA PHE A 671 -24.31 -6.65 8.64
C PHE A 671 -24.54 -6.43 10.14
N LEU A 672 -23.52 -5.95 10.83
CA LEU A 672 -23.52 -5.81 12.29
C LEU A 672 -24.56 -4.78 12.78
N LEU A 673 -24.62 -3.61 12.13
CA LEU A 673 -25.55 -2.58 12.56
C LEU A 673 -27.02 -2.96 12.33
N SER A 674 -27.32 -3.72 11.28
CA SER A 674 -28.70 -4.21 11.05
C SER A 674 -29.14 -5.13 12.19
N CYS A 675 -28.26 -6.02 12.65
CA CYS A 675 -28.53 -6.93 13.76
C CYS A 675 -28.66 -6.17 15.11
N ASN A 676 -27.65 -5.37 15.48
CA ASN A 676 -27.66 -4.68 16.78
C ASN A 676 -28.80 -3.66 16.92
N ILE A 677 -29.14 -2.94 15.84
CA ILE A 677 -30.28 -2.01 15.86
C ILE A 677 -31.61 -2.78 15.98
N SER A 678 -31.74 -3.95 15.35
CA SER A 678 -32.94 -4.77 15.48
C SER A 678 -33.14 -5.27 16.92
N GLU A 679 -32.07 -5.69 17.60
CA GLU A 679 -32.08 -6.11 18.99
C GLU A 679 -32.66 -5.02 19.92
N ILE A 680 -32.18 -3.77 19.73
CA ILE A 680 -32.70 -2.62 20.49
C ILE A 680 -34.21 -2.47 20.26
N PHE A 681 -34.66 -2.50 19.00
CA PHE A 681 -36.08 -2.31 18.67
C PHE A 681 -36.95 -3.48 19.12
N ILE A 682 -36.48 -4.73 19.04
CA ILE A 682 -37.19 -5.91 19.48
C ILE A 682 -37.53 -5.80 20.99
N VAL A 683 -36.48 -5.54 21.80
CA VAL A 683 -36.66 -5.43 23.26
C VAL A 683 -37.51 -4.22 23.60
N LEU A 684 -37.24 -3.05 23.02
CA LEU A 684 -38.00 -1.83 23.29
C LEU A 684 -39.48 -1.96 22.94
N ILE A 685 -39.80 -2.51 21.75
CA ILE A 685 -41.22 -2.67 21.31
C ILE A 685 -41.92 -3.74 22.14
N ALA A 686 -41.29 -4.86 22.45
CA ALA A 686 -41.86 -5.90 23.32
C ALA A 686 -42.23 -5.33 24.70
N MET A 687 -41.38 -4.56 25.32
CA MET A 687 -41.59 -3.90 26.60
C MET A 687 -42.72 -2.86 26.51
N LEU A 688 -42.75 -2.05 25.47
CA LEU A 688 -43.82 -1.06 25.22
C LEU A 688 -45.21 -1.73 25.06
N LEU A 689 -45.26 -2.93 24.47
CA LEU A 689 -46.48 -3.70 24.31
C LEU A 689 -46.87 -4.48 25.59
N GLY A 690 -46.03 -4.43 26.63
CA GLY A 690 -46.30 -5.18 27.86
C GLY A 690 -46.10 -6.70 27.72
N TRP A 691 -45.28 -7.12 26.73
CA TRP A 691 -45.01 -8.55 26.47
C TRP A 691 -43.87 -9.10 27.32
N GLY A 692 -43.17 -8.25 28.08
CA GLY A 692 -41.92 -8.60 28.80
C GLY A 692 -40.69 -8.67 27.90
N ALA A 693 -39.58 -9.10 28.46
CA ALA A 693 -38.29 -9.18 27.74
C ALA A 693 -38.24 -10.43 26.84
N PRO A 694 -38.14 -10.28 25.52
CA PRO A 694 -38.12 -11.40 24.57
C PRO A 694 -36.81 -12.20 24.59
N PHE A 695 -35.77 -11.69 25.22
CA PHE A 695 -34.44 -12.32 25.32
C PHE A 695 -33.87 -12.20 26.73
N THR A 696 -33.06 -13.18 27.09
CA THR A 696 -32.13 -13.08 28.22
C THR A 696 -30.81 -12.41 27.82
N ALA A 697 -30.04 -11.92 28.81
CA ALA A 697 -28.70 -11.32 28.58
C ALA A 697 -27.78 -12.25 27.80
N VAL A 698 -27.82 -13.51 28.14
CA VAL A 698 -26.97 -14.57 27.59
C VAL A 698 -27.29 -14.84 26.12
N GLN A 699 -28.56 -14.83 25.76
CA GLN A 699 -29.05 -15.04 24.40
C GLN A 699 -28.57 -13.93 23.48
N LEU A 700 -28.70 -12.66 23.89
CA LEU A 700 -28.22 -11.50 23.12
C LEU A 700 -26.70 -11.51 22.94
N LEU A 701 -25.99 -11.81 24.00
CA LEU A 701 -24.53 -11.89 23.93
C LEU A 701 -24.06 -13.05 23.03
N PHE A 702 -24.75 -14.18 23.04
CA PHE A 702 -24.50 -15.29 22.13
C PHE A 702 -24.71 -14.88 20.67
N VAL A 703 -25.77 -14.16 20.37
CA VAL A 703 -26.05 -13.66 19.01
C VAL A 703 -24.89 -12.79 18.55
N ASN A 704 -24.47 -11.80 19.32
CA ASN A 704 -23.40 -10.88 18.96
C ASN A 704 -22.04 -11.58 18.76
N VAL A 705 -21.71 -12.57 19.60
CA VAL A 705 -20.39 -13.24 19.56
C VAL A 705 -20.33 -14.34 18.51
N VAL A 706 -21.38 -15.18 18.43
CA VAL A 706 -21.40 -16.37 17.59
C VAL A 706 -22.15 -16.12 16.28
N ALA A 707 -23.39 -15.65 16.36
CA ALA A 707 -24.25 -15.50 15.19
C ALA A 707 -23.77 -14.36 14.27
N ASP A 708 -23.30 -13.25 14.85
CA ASP A 708 -22.79 -12.08 14.13
C ASP A 708 -21.27 -12.13 13.96
N GLY A 709 -20.56 -12.55 15.01
CA GLY A 709 -19.10 -12.52 15.02
C GLY A 709 -18.46 -13.43 13.98
N LEU A 710 -18.81 -14.72 13.95
CA LEU A 710 -18.19 -15.70 13.06
C LEU A 710 -18.42 -15.37 11.57
N PRO A 711 -19.65 -15.13 11.08
CA PRO A 711 -19.89 -14.74 9.70
C PRO A 711 -19.27 -13.37 9.35
N GLY A 712 -19.30 -12.42 10.29
CA GLY A 712 -18.75 -11.08 10.12
C GLY A 712 -17.24 -11.09 9.83
N PHE A 713 -16.47 -11.92 10.52
CA PHE A 713 -15.04 -12.09 10.24
C PHE A 713 -14.77 -12.63 8.83
N ALA A 714 -15.57 -13.59 8.41
CA ALA A 714 -15.42 -14.19 7.09
C ALA A 714 -15.83 -13.24 5.96
N LEU A 715 -16.74 -12.31 6.23
CA LEU A 715 -17.17 -11.27 5.28
C LEU A 715 -16.02 -10.32 4.91
N GLY A 716 -15.10 -10.05 5.83
CA GLY A 716 -13.89 -9.27 5.57
C GLY A 716 -12.97 -9.86 4.48
N LYS A 717 -13.09 -11.18 4.21
CA LYS A 717 -12.32 -11.89 3.18
C LYS A 717 -13.03 -11.99 1.83
N GLU A 718 -14.19 -11.36 1.66
CA GLU A 718 -14.96 -11.44 0.41
C GLU A 718 -14.09 -10.94 -0.78
N PRO A 719 -14.05 -11.69 -1.90
CA PRO A 719 -13.30 -11.27 -3.08
C PRO A 719 -13.86 -10.00 -3.69
N ALA A 720 -13.01 -9.28 -4.45
CA ALA A 720 -13.44 -8.10 -5.20
C ALA A 720 -14.57 -8.47 -6.17
N GLU A 721 -15.61 -7.68 -6.20
CA GLU A 721 -16.73 -7.84 -7.13
C GLU A 721 -16.27 -7.55 -8.57
N LYS A 722 -16.87 -8.26 -9.53
CA LYS A 722 -16.65 -7.94 -10.95
C LYS A 722 -17.17 -6.53 -11.21
N GLY A 723 -16.42 -5.74 -12.01
CA GLY A 723 -16.81 -4.38 -12.32
C GLY A 723 -16.38 -3.34 -11.29
N ILE A 724 -15.63 -3.69 -10.23
CA ILE A 724 -15.16 -2.74 -9.21
C ILE A 724 -14.30 -1.58 -9.80
N MET A 725 -13.72 -1.81 -10.96
CA MET A 725 -12.96 -0.82 -11.74
C MET A 725 -13.76 -0.22 -12.89
N ASP A 726 -15.07 -0.43 -12.92
CA ASP A 726 -15.98 0.19 -13.89
C ASP A 726 -16.76 1.34 -13.24
N GLU A 727 -16.62 1.51 -11.93
CA GLU A 727 -17.28 2.55 -11.16
C GLU A 727 -16.36 3.75 -10.90
N ALA A 728 -16.96 4.93 -10.79
CA ALA A 728 -16.25 6.15 -10.42
C ALA A 728 -15.71 6.09 -8.97
N PRO A 729 -14.59 6.76 -8.68
CA PRO A 729 -14.04 6.84 -7.33
C PRO A 729 -15.02 7.47 -6.34
N ILE A 730 -14.91 7.06 -5.08
CA ILE A 730 -15.71 7.64 -3.99
C ILE A 730 -15.15 9.02 -3.65
N PRO A 731 -15.97 10.09 -3.66
CA PRO A 731 -15.52 11.42 -3.29
C PRO A 731 -14.94 11.48 -1.87
N LYS A 732 -13.88 12.26 -1.66
CA LYS A 732 -13.19 12.41 -0.37
C LYS A 732 -14.12 12.79 0.80
N ASN A 733 -15.17 13.56 0.51
CA ASN A 733 -16.13 14.06 1.50
C ASN A 733 -17.33 13.10 1.71
N GLU A 734 -17.42 12.02 0.94
CA GLU A 734 -18.50 11.06 1.08
C GLU A 734 -18.33 10.22 2.36
N GLY A 735 -19.36 10.22 3.20
CA GLY A 735 -19.36 9.45 4.44
C GLY A 735 -19.52 7.95 4.15
N ILE A 736 -19.04 7.10 5.07
CA ILE A 736 -19.13 5.63 4.94
C ILE A 736 -20.56 5.13 4.81
N PHE A 737 -21.52 5.90 5.31
CA PHE A 737 -22.96 5.59 5.27
C PHE A 737 -23.70 6.13 4.04
N ALA A 738 -22.99 6.81 3.14
CA ALA A 738 -23.57 7.32 1.90
C ALA A 738 -24.07 6.20 0.97
N ARG A 739 -24.70 6.58 -0.12
CA ARG A 739 -25.24 5.65 -1.14
C ARG A 739 -26.22 4.64 -0.55
N GLY A 740 -27.18 5.12 0.25
CA GLY A 740 -28.30 4.31 0.74
C GLY A 740 -27.94 3.28 1.83
N LEU A 741 -26.75 3.29 2.41
CA LEU A 741 -26.38 2.31 3.43
C LEU A 741 -27.27 2.39 4.68
N TRP A 742 -27.59 3.62 5.17
CA TRP A 742 -28.53 3.80 6.29
C TRP A 742 -29.93 3.24 5.99
N GLN A 743 -30.42 3.42 4.76
CA GLN A 743 -31.70 2.88 4.34
C GLN A 743 -31.69 1.35 4.37
N LYS A 744 -30.60 0.73 3.86
CA LYS A 744 -30.43 -0.73 3.89
C LYS A 744 -30.39 -1.26 5.33
N ILE A 745 -29.61 -0.61 6.21
CA ILE A 745 -29.55 -0.95 7.64
C ILE A 745 -30.95 -0.83 8.27
N GLY A 746 -31.65 0.28 8.05
CA GLY A 746 -32.97 0.50 8.61
C GLY A 746 -34.03 -0.51 8.15
N ILE A 747 -34.04 -0.85 6.86
CA ILE A 747 -34.95 -1.87 6.31
C ILE A 747 -34.65 -3.24 6.93
N ASN A 748 -33.39 -3.65 6.97
CA ASN A 748 -33.01 -4.94 7.55
C ASN A 748 -33.36 -5.01 9.03
N ALA A 749 -33.06 -3.97 9.82
CA ALA A 749 -33.39 -3.90 11.22
C ALA A 749 -34.93 -3.98 11.43
N ALA A 750 -35.71 -3.31 10.61
CA ALA A 750 -37.18 -3.38 10.66
C ALA A 750 -37.69 -4.80 10.35
N VAL A 751 -37.13 -5.45 9.31
CA VAL A 751 -37.55 -6.82 8.95
C VAL A 751 -37.24 -7.78 10.10
N PHE A 752 -36.01 -7.74 10.66
CA PHE A 752 -35.65 -8.58 11.80
C PHE A 752 -36.55 -8.33 13.01
N THR A 753 -36.81 -7.06 13.31
CA THR A 753 -37.72 -6.69 14.41
C THR A 753 -39.11 -7.31 14.22
N VAL A 754 -39.67 -7.14 13.05
CA VAL A 754 -41.04 -7.64 12.79
C VAL A 754 -41.13 -9.15 12.84
N ILE A 755 -40.20 -9.88 12.17
CA ILE A 755 -40.28 -11.35 12.16
C ILE A 755 -40.00 -11.95 13.54
N THR A 756 -39.10 -11.36 14.29
CA THR A 756 -38.76 -11.87 15.62
C THR A 756 -39.88 -11.61 16.63
N LEU A 757 -40.44 -10.39 16.64
CA LEU A 757 -41.61 -10.09 17.47
C LEU A 757 -42.82 -10.92 17.09
N PHE A 758 -43.04 -11.17 15.80
CA PHE A 758 -44.13 -12.03 15.32
C PHE A 758 -43.95 -13.48 15.81
N GLY A 759 -42.71 -14.02 15.69
CA GLY A 759 -42.41 -15.36 16.21
C GLY A 759 -42.52 -15.44 17.71
N PHE A 760 -42.05 -14.42 18.45
CA PHE A 760 -42.27 -14.31 19.89
C PHE A 760 -43.75 -14.36 20.28
N TYR A 761 -44.57 -13.53 19.60
CA TYR A 761 -45.99 -13.46 19.83
C TYR A 761 -46.68 -14.81 19.60
N LEU A 762 -46.37 -15.49 18.50
CA LEU A 762 -46.95 -16.81 18.20
C LEU A 762 -46.53 -17.85 19.22
N GLY A 763 -45.29 -17.86 19.65
CA GLY A 763 -44.79 -18.81 20.67
C GLY A 763 -45.29 -18.54 22.06
N ALA A 764 -45.46 -17.25 22.44
CA ALA A 764 -45.84 -16.88 23.80
C ALA A 764 -47.36 -16.83 24.04
N PHE A 765 -48.15 -16.36 23.07
CA PHE A 765 -49.54 -15.95 23.30
C PHE A 765 -50.58 -16.73 22.49
N VAL A 766 -50.20 -17.57 21.52
CA VAL A 766 -51.15 -18.30 20.67
C VAL A 766 -51.25 -19.77 21.13
N PRO A 767 -52.34 -20.18 21.80
CA PRO A 767 -52.45 -21.52 22.43
C PRO A 767 -52.36 -22.71 21.46
N GLY A 768 -52.78 -22.52 20.20
CA GLY A 768 -52.76 -23.60 19.21
C GLY A 768 -51.34 -23.98 18.70
N VAL A 769 -50.37 -23.12 18.89
CA VAL A 769 -48.96 -23.35 18.50
C VAL A 769 -48.17 -23.91 19.67
N SER A 770 -48.64 -23.72 20.93
CA SER A 770 -47.94 -24.07 22.18
C SER A 770 -48.53 -25.31 22.92
N ALA A 771 -49.39 -26.11 22.33
CA ALA A 771 -50.25 -27.13 22.99
C ALA A 771 -49.53 -28.27 23.76
N TYR A 772 -48.19 -28.26 23.82
CA TYR A 772 -47.41 -29.32 24.47
C TYR A 772 -46.42 -28.84 25.57
N VAL A 773 -46.42 -27.54 25.92
CA VAL A 773 -45.46 -27.00 26.91
C VAL A 773 -46.22 -26.14 27.93
N SER A 774 -45.90 -26.33 29.22
CA SER A 774 -46.59 -25.62 30.32
C SER A 774 -46.26 -24.14 30.44
N ASN A 775 -45.11 -23.69 29.88
CA ASN A 775 -44.65 -22.30 29.89
C ASN A 775 -44.65 -21.71 28.48
N SER A 776 -45.69 -20.98 28.09
CA SER A 776 -45.82 -20.37 26.78
C SER A 776 -44.83 -19.19 26.56
N TYR A 777 -44.54 -18.44 27.62
CA TYR A 777 -43.62 -17.30 27.55
C TYR A 777 -42.21 -17.73 27.20
N GLU A 778 -41.61 -18.73 27.88
CA GLU A 778 -40.28 -19.28 27.60
C GLU A 778 -40.19 -19.92 26.20
N VAL A 779 -41.32 -20.51 25.72
CA VAL A 779 -41.43 -20.98 24.33
C VAL A 779 -41.29 -19.81 23.36
N GLY A 780 -41.95 -18.68 23.62
CA GLY A 780 -41.82 -17.46 22.84
C GLY A 780 -40.39 -16.93 22.81
N GLN A 781 -39.71 -16.88 23.96
CA GLN A 781 -38.30 -16.48 24.05
C GLN A 781 -37.39 -17.41 23.24
N THR A 782 -37.58 -18.72 23.34
CA THR A 782 -36.79 -19.70 22.57
C THR A 782 -37.00 -19.55 21.07
N VAL A 783 -38.26 -19.35 20.63
CA VAL A 783 -38.57 -19.12 19.20
C VAL A 783 -37.96 -17.81 18.72
N ALA A 784 -38.10 -16.72 19.50
CA ALA A 784 -37.49 -15.42 19.16
C ALA A 784 -35.97 -15.50 19.04
N PHE A 785 -35.33 -16.18 19.98
CA PHE A 785 -33.87 -16.39 19.95
C PHE A 785 -33.44 -17.14 18.69
N LEU A 786 -34.13 -18.23 18.31
CA LEU A 786 -33.81 -18.99 17.11
C LEU A 786 -34.01 -18.16 15.83
N ILE A 787 -35.10 -17.39 15.75
CA ILE A 787 -35.35 -16.51 14.60
C ILE A 787 -34.26 -15.48 14.49
N LEU A 788 -33.90 -14.79 15.57
CA LEU A 788 -32.88 -13.77 15.57
C LEU A 788 -31.51 -14.36 15.19
N ALA A 789 -31.08 -15.42 15.84
CA ALA A 789 -29.80 -16.06 15.61
C ALA A 789 -29.66 -16.60 14.17
N TYR A 790 -30.67 -17.34 13.68
CA TYR A 790 -30.61 -17.88 12.31
C TYR A 790 -30.73 -16.79 11.25
N SER A 791 -31.60 -15.79 11.44
CA SER A 791 -31.70 -14.70 10.48
C SER A 791 -30.45 -13.85 10.44
N SER A 792 -29.78 -13.59 11.58
CA SER A 792 -28.47 -12.94 11.66
C SER A 792 -27.41 -13.72 10.88
N ILE A 793 -27.27 -15.03 11.17
CA ILE A 793 -26.27 -15.87 10.47
C ILE A 793 -26.52 -15.86 8.95
N LEU A 794 -27.76 -15.99 8.52
CA LEU A 794 -28.15 -16.03 7.10
C LEU A 794 -28.04 -14.66 6.42
N HIS A 795 -28.14 -13.55 7.19
CA HIS A 795 -28.05 -12.19 6.67
C HIS A 795 -26.71 -11.88 5.99
N VAL A 796 -25.65 -12.59 6.36
CA VAL A 796 -24.36 -12.43 5.70
C VAL A 796 -24.45 -12.66 4.19
N PHE A 797 -25.34 -13.55 3.73
CA PHE A 797 -25.59 -13.78 2.30
C PHE A 797 -26.29 -12.61 1.63
N ASN A 798 -27.10 -11.85 2.35
CA ASN A 798 -27.78 -10.67 1.84
C ASN A 798 -26.80 -9.52 1.58
N VAL A 799 -25.81 -9.35 2.47
CA VAL A 799 -24.86 -8.21 2.44
C VAL A 799 -23.59 -8.48 1.67
N ARG A 800 -23.25 -9.77 1.41
CA ARG A 800 -21.98 -10.13 0.76
C ARG A 800 -21.81 -9.59 -0.67
N SER A 801 -22.92 -9.35 -1.38
CA SER A 801 -22.93 -8.85 -2.75
C SER A 801 -24.16 -7.97 -3.03
N ALA A 802 -23.98 -6.97 -3.90
CA ALA A 802 -25.10 -6.23 -4.48
C ALA A 802 -25.94 -7.11 -5.42
N ASN A 803 -25.34 -8.12 -6.03
CA ASN A 803 -26.04 -9.07 -6.89
C ASN A 803 -26.89 -10.05 -6.07
N SER A 804 -27.91 -10.66 -6.75
CA SER A 804 -28.75 -11.71 -6.16
C SER A 804 -27.92 -12.83 -5.56
N VAL A 805 -28.33 -13.31 -4.36
CA VAL A 805 -27.71 -14.45 -3.67
C VAL A 805 -27.62 -15.69 -4.56
N PHE A 806 -28.60 -15.89 -5.45
CA PHE A 806 -28.66 -17.03 -6.36
C PHE A 806 -27.66 -16.95 -7.53
N ARG A 807 -27.14 -15.76 -7.84
CA ARG A 807 -26.12 -15.54 -8.89
C ARG A 807 -24.69 -15.61 -8.36
N VAL A 808 -24.48 -15.49 -7.07
CA VAL A 808 -23.14 -15.52 -6.44
C VAL A 808 -22.79 -16.94 -6.01
N LYS A 809 -21.67 -17.47 -6.52
CA LYS A 809 -21.21 -18.81 -6.15
C LYS A 809 -20.84 -18.87 -4.65
N LEU A 810 -21.40 -19.84 -3.93
CA LEU A 810 -21.07 -20.07 -2.51
C LEU A 810 -19.56 -20.35 -2.30
N SER A 811 -18.93 -21.02 -3.26
CA SER A 811 -17.52 -21.36 -3.22
C SER A 811 -16.56 -20.18 -3.41
N SER A 812 -17.04 -18.98 -3.75
CA SER A 812 -16.18 -17.79 -3.93
C SER A 812 -15.52 -17.35 -2.63
N ASN A 813 -16.17 -17.58 -1.48
CA ASN A 813 -15.62 -17.38 -0.15
C ASN A 813 -15.87 -18.62 0.73
N LYS A 814 -14.94 -19.57 0.68
CA LYS A 814 -15.03 -20.81 1.46
C LYS A 814 -15.08 -20.56 2.95
N SER A 815 -14.28 -19.61 3.43
CA SER A 815 -14.24 -19.24 4.86
C SER A 815 -15.60 -18.76 5.36
N LEU A 816 -16.33 -17.99 4.53
CA LEU A 816 -17.68 -17.54 4.88
C LEU A 816 -18.64 -18.71 5.06
N PHE A 817 -18.62 -19.64 4.10
CA PHE A 817 -19.49 -20.81 4.17
C PHE A 817 -19.18 -21.69 5.40
N GLU A 818 -17.89 -21.93 5.68
CA GLU A 818 -17.44 -22.67 6.85
C GLU A 818 -17.91 -22.03 8.16
N MET A 819 -17.76 -20.70 8.29
CA MET A 819 -18.18 -19.98 9.49
C MET A 819 -19.70 -19.96 9.66
N VAL A 820 -20.45 -19.82 8.58
CA VAL A 820 -21.92 -19.91 8.62
C VAL A 820 -22.38 -21.29 9.08
N VAL A 821 -21.82 -22.36 8.50
CA VAL A 821 -22.15 -23.74 8.90
C VAL A 821 -21.79 -23.98 10.38
N LEU A 822 -20.63 -23.51 10.81
CA LEU A 822 -20.19 -23.62 12.21
C LEU A 822 -21.15 -22.86 13.15
N ALA A 823 -21.55 -21.63 12.83
CA ALA A 823 -22.47 -20.84 13.63
C ALA A 823 -23.85 -21.51 13.71
N LEU A 824 -24.38 -22.02 12.59
CA LEU A 824 -25.64 -22.77 12.55
C LEU A 824 -25.57 -24.05 13.41
N LEU A 825 -24.46 -24.79 13.31
CA LEU A 825 -24.26 -25.99 14.13
C LEU A 825 -24.22 -25.68 15.62
N ILE A 826 -23.47 -24.65 16.04
CA ILE A 826 -23.39 -24.25 17.44
C ILE A 826 -24.77 -23.81 17.93
N THR A 827 -25.47 -22.94 17.20
CA THR A 827 -26.81 -22.44 17.58
C THR A 827 -27.82 -23.57 17.69
N THR A 828 -27.83 -24.50 16.73
CA THR A 828 -28.74 -25.66 16.75
C THR A 828 -28.41 -26.60 17.91
N THR A 829 -27.12 -26.84 18.19
CA THR A 829 -26.68 -27.68 19.31
C THR A 829 -27.14 -27.13 20.65
N ILE A 830 -26.98 -25.81 20.84
CA ILE A 830 -27.43 -25.14 22.09
C ILE A 830 -28.93 -25.28 22.29
N ALA A 831 -29.71 -25.20 21.23
CA ALA A 831 -31.16 -25.30 21.30
C ALA A 831 -31.69 -26.74 21.42
N LEU A 832 -30.86 -27.77 21.15
CA LEU A 832 -31.26 -29.16 21.19
C LEU A 832 -30.84 -29.90 22.48
N LEU A 833 -29.68 -29.57 23.04
CA LEU A 833 -29.15 -30.30 24.18
C LEU A 833 -29.74 -29.77 25.53
N PRO A 834 -30.29 -30.62 26.38
CA PRO A 834 -30.96 -30.20 27.64
C PRO A 834 -30.04 -29.36 28.54
N PHE A 835 -28.76 -29.77 28.68
CA PHE A 835 -27.80 -29.04 29.50
C PHE A 835 -27.53 -27.61 28.97
N THR A 836 -27.45 -27.44 27.67
CA THR A 836 -27.24 -26.11 27.07
C THR A 836 -28.56 -25.30 27.05
N GLN A 837 -29.71 -25.92 26.92
CA GLN A 837 -31.02 -25.26 27.07
C GLN A 837 -31.12 -24.54 28.41
N GLU A 838 -30.82 -25.26 29.49
CA GLU A 838 -30.82 -24.68 30.84
C GLU A 838 -29.82 -23.54 30.98
N LEU A 839 -28.61 -23.70 30.40
CA LEU A 839 -27.56 -22.68 30.40
C LEU A 839 -27.98 -21.37 29.69
N PHE A 840 -28.70 -21.46 28.59
CA PHE A 840 -29.14 -20.29 27.78
C PHE A 840 -30.57 -19.86 28.07
N GLY A 841 -31.25 -20.41 29.07
CA GLY A 841 -32.64 -20.11 29.40
C GLY A 841 -33.57 -20.48 28.23
N LEU A 842 -33.28 -21.60 27.56
CA LEU A 842 -34.12 -22.12 26.48
C LEU A 842 -34.95 -23.29 26.96
N VAL A 843 -36.07 -23.51 26.28
CA VAL A 843 -36.90 -24.68 26.59
C VAL A 843 -37.12 -25.56 25.36
N HIS A 844 -37.48 -26.82 25.61
CA HIS A 844 -37.81 -27.72 24.51
C HIS A 844 -39.04 -27.22 23.75
N ILE A 845 -38.92 -27.06 22.43
CA ILE A 845 -39.99 -26.59 21.56
C ILE A 845 -40.47 -27.67 20.58
N SER A 846 -41.71 -27.61 20.17
CA SER A 846 -42.30 -28.53 19.21
C SER A 846 -41.74 -28.37 17.79
N LEU A 847 -41.91 -29.40 16.95
CA LEU A 847 -41.50 -29.35 15.55
C LEU A 847 -42.12 -28.18 14.80
N ASN A 848 -43.38 -27.79 15.13
CA ASN A 848 -44.04 -26.66 14.52
C ASN A 848 -43.33 -25.33 14.82
N HIS A 849 -42.86 -25.15 16.06
CA HIS A 849 -42.07 -23.96 16.44
C HIS A 849 -40.71 -23.94 15.72
N TRP A 850 -40.05 -25.12 15.59
CA TRP A 850 -38.83 -25.21 14.77
C TRP A 850 -39.09 -24.83 13.31
N MET A 851 -40.16 -25.35 12.68
CA MET A 851 -40.51 -24.98 11.31
C MET A 851 -40.84 -23.49 11.18
N LEU A 852 -41.56 -22.91 12.16
CA LEU A 852 -41.86 -21.50 12.23
C LEU A 852 -40.58 -20.66 12.31
N ALA A 853 -39.67 -21.00 13.23
CA ALA A 853 -38.39 -20.29 13.39
C ALA A 853 -37.56 -20.34 12.12
N ILE A 854 -37.39 -21.50 11.51
CA ILE A 854 -36.64 -21.69 10.27
C ILE A 854 -37.29 -20.87 9.12
N PHE A 855 -38.63 -20.98 8.96
CA PHE A 855 -39.33 -20.27 7.90
C PHE A 855 -39.16 -18.75 8.02
N LEU A 856 -39.40 -18.20 9.20
CA LEU A 856 -39.23 -16.75 9.44
C LEU A 856 -37.82 -16.28 9.26
N SER A 857 -36.79 -17.10 9.56
CA SER A 857 -35.40 -16.75 9.38
C SER A 857 -34.99 -16.59 7.91
N PHE A 858 -35.73 -17.15 6.95
CA PHE A 858 -35.52 -16.94 5.51
C PHE A 858 -36.18 -15.68 4.96
N VAL A 859 -37.16 -15.10 5.68
CA VAL A 859 -37.89 -13.89 5.21
C VAL A 859 -36.93 -12.73 4.86
N PRO A 860 -35.88 -12.41 5.63
CA PRO A 860 -34.94 -11.36 5.28
C PRO A 860 -34.25 -11.58 3.93
N ILE A 861 -33.99 -12.83 3.55
CA ILE A 861 -33.39 -13.16 2.24
C ILE A 861 -34.38 -12.77 1.13
N PHE A 862 -35.65 -13.19 1.24
CA PHE A 862 -36.67 -12.88 0.24
C PHE A 862 -36.89 -11.38 0.09
N VAL A 863 -36.95 -10.65 1.21
CA VAL A 863 -37.15 -9.18 1.18
C VAL A 863 -35.96 -8.50 0.51
N ASN A 864 -34.72 -8.90 0.86
CA ASN A 864 -33.52 -8.34 0.22
C ASN A 864 -33.45 -8.66 -1.27
N GLU A 865 -33.81 -9.88 -1.68
CA GLU A 865 -33.83 -10.24 -3.10
C GLU A 865 -34.90 -9.45 -3.88
N MET A 866 -36.07 -9.20 -3.31
CA MET A 866 -37.04 -8.31 -3.93
C MET A 866 -36.52 -6.88 -4.10
N ILE A 867 -35.84 -6.35 -3.09
CA ILE A 867 -35.21 -5.03 -3.14
C ILE A 867 -34.12 -4.97 -4.23
N LYS A 868 -33.22 -5.98 -4.27
CA LYS A 868 -32.18 -6.06 -5.28
C LYS A 868 -32.76 -6.14 -6.70
N PHE A 869 -33.83 -6.89 -6.89
CA PHE A 869 -34.49 -7.02 -8.18
C PHE A 869 -35.07 -5.68 -8.65
N HIS A 870 -35.78 -4.98 -7.78
CA HIS A 870 -36.40 -3.68 -8.11
C HIS A 870 -35.33 -2.61 -8.48
N PHE A 871 -34.21 -2.56 -7.74
CA PHE A 871 -33.13 -1.60 -8.04
C PHE A 871 -32.34 -1.95 -9.30
N SER A 872 -32.21 -3.23 -9.67
CA SER A 872 -31.54 -3.61 -10.93
C SER A 872 -32.37 -3.25 -12.17
N GLU A 873 -33.70 -3.27 -12.09
CA GLU A 873 -34.57 -2.83 -13.19
C GLU A 873 -34.45 -1.31 -13.42
N VAL A 874 -34.32 -0.52 -12.34
CA VAL A 874 -34.21 0.95 -12.45
C VAL A 874 -32.87 1.35 -13.07
N GLU A 875 -31.76 0.65 -12.73
CA GLU A 875 -30.45 0.91 -13.35
C GLU A 875 -30.41 0.52 -14.85
N GLU A 876 -31.09 -0.56 -15.26
CA GLU A 876 -31.21 -0.93 -16.68
C GLU A 876 -32.09 0.06 -17.48
N GLU A 877 -33.10 0.69 -16.87
CA GLU A 877 -33.91 1.72 -17.53
C GLU A 877 -33.15 3.06 -17.65
N GLU A 878 -32.31 3.44 -16.69
CA GLU A 878 -31.48 4.66 -16.78
C GLU A 878 -30.31 4.53 -17.77
N GLU A 879 -29.79 3.32 -18.03
CA GLU A 879 -28.78 3.10 -19.08
C GLU A 879 -29.36 3.10 -20.52
N VAL A 880 -30.66 2.96 -20.66
CA VAL A 880 -31.37 2.94 -21.97
C VAL A 880 -31.86 4.34 -22.40
N ILE A 881 -31.90 5.33 -21.49
CA ILE A 881 -32.25 6.73 -21.78
C ILE A 881 -30.94 7.56 -21.92
#